data_14108cbbd688d632d49648f6af8b9e5c
#
_entry.id   14108cbbd688d632d49648f6af8b9e5c
#
_cell.length_a   1.000
_cell.length_b   1.000
_cell.length_c   1.000
_cell.angle_alpha   90.00
_cell.angle_beta   90.00
_cell.angle_gamma   90.00
#
_symmetry.space_group_name_H-M   'P 1'
#
loop_
_entity.id
_entity.type
_entity.pdbx_description
1 polymer ?
#
loop_
_entity_poly.entity_id
_entity_poly.type
_entity_poly.pdbx_seq_one_letter_code
_entity_poly.pdbx_strand_id
1 'polypeptide(L)'
;MRAIYKIARLELSNLFYSPVAWLLIVILVFMMGSMFTKFFEGVAQYKELDGDAMFYAMSEQIFYGDEGIWKTVKLMLFFIMPLLTMGMISQEFNRGSIKLLFSSPISSRQIILGKYLGMMLYGLTIMGVLMFYVLIAWGLVDSFEWQAVLTGLLGLFLLLGFYAALGLFMSTLTTYQIVAALGMLVMLAFLGVISEVGQEYAFVREVTYWLAIGNRTNNFIKGLIGSEDVLYFVILSCMFLEFAILKMQLKRERCSFLNKTVRYLGVFMIAMLLGYFTSRPVLKFYHDSTFNKINTLTQASQDIVSKLDGGLTITTYVNLMDMNYSINHKRITRDMARYERFVRFKPEMKLKYVFYYYMDTTSRAFNYYFRGKTWKDAVEDQAKLRNARLGRFLTIDEVQKEIDLSDEGYRFVSLIERENGEKTFLRTFYDSRKLPSEIEISAALKRVAMKLPRVGVVFLLRAPVFFRGLLWDYSYMMAEKTNRQALINQGFDIEKVYLGRNERGLDSLDVLVVAEPLEPFSEVELDALKRYIESGRNLIVAGKPKTDMYLQPVMDMLGVHFEEGILVQHPKDDYPVNLLSCRATLEAGKISRFFKRSCEIDDNFTMPGAAALKVVENKGFKTIPVLISRDSACWNERQTIDFVNEVPCLDPCMGEQVGVKTIMLALNRECHGRDQRIIVVGDADCFSMGELSALRRNLPSSNRVLIDAMFDWLSYEELPVNTVRPGKIDNNFTLSYEAASAMTIALKWILPALILAFGVVVLIRRKGK
;
A
#
# COMPACT_ATOMS: atom_id res chain seq x y z
N MET A 1 -3.15 49.01 5.62
CA MET A 1 -2.33 48.04 6.39
C MET A 1 -2.27 48.31 7.87
N ARG A 2 -2.02 49.53 8.37
CA ARG A 2 -1.94 49.85 9.81
C ARG A 2 -3.22 49.47 10.61
N ALA A 3 -4.42 49.66 10.04
CA ALA A 3 -5.67 49.30 10.68
C ALA A 3 -5.83 47.76 10.89
N ILE A 4 -5.51 46.95 9.88
CA ILE A 4 -5.55 45.50 9.92
C ILE A 4 -4.62 44.98 11.04
N TYR A 5 -3.39 45.50 11.10
CA TYR A 5 -2.43 45.11 12.13
C TYR A 5 -2.92 45.45 13.57
N LYS A 6 -3.49 46.67 13.75
CA LYS A 6 -4.03 47.08 15.05
C LYS A 6 -5.23 46.18 15.50
N ILE A 7 -6.10 45.82 14.55
CA ILE A 7 -7.22 44.89 14.81
C ILE A 7 -6.69 43.51 15.14
N ALA A 8 -5.72 43.00 14.37
CA ALA A 8 -5.12 41.69 14.62
C ALA A 8 -4.44 41.62 15.99
N ARG A 9 -3.69 42.67 16.38
CA ARG A 9 -3.07 42.77 17.72
C ARG A 9 -4.11 42.77 18.85
N LEU A 10 -5.22 43.50 18.64
CA LEU A 10 -6.31 43.53 19.61
C LEU A 10 -6.97 42.17 19.76
N GLU A 11 -7.28 41.49 18.65
CA GLU A 11 -7.86 40.14 18.67
C GLU A 11 -6.95 39.11 19.30
N LEU A 12 -5.66 39.11 18.95
CA LEU A 12 -4.66 38.27 19.58
C LEU A 12 -4.61 38.47 21.09
N SER A 13 -4.64 39.75 21.52
CA SER A 13 -4.69 40.11 22.93
C SER A 13 -5.99 39.59 23.60
N ASN A 14 -7.13 39.72 22.93
CA ASN A 14 -8.41 39.20 23.44
C ASN A 14 -8.39 37.68 23.59
N LEU A 15 -7.79 36.93 22.67
CA LEU A 15 -7.63 35.49 22.75
C LEU A 15 -6.76 35.08 23.95
N PHE A 16 -5.58 35.73 24.12
CA PHE A 16 -4.73 35.47 25.30
C PHE A 16 -5.32 35.89 26.65
N TYR A 17 -6.29 36.77 26.63
CA TYR A 17 -7.08 37.12 27.82
C TYR A 17 -8.38 36.33 27.95
N SER A 18 -8.61 35.34 27.09
CA SER A 18 -9.78 34.47 27.19
C SER A 18 -9.45 33.22 28.00
N PRO A 19 -10.19 32.90 29.07
CA PRO A 19 -10.03 31.64 29.79
C PRO A 19 -10.20 30.41 28.90
N VAL A 20 -11.13 30.48 27.92
CA VAL A 20 -11.41 29.39 27.00
C VAL A 20 -10.18 29.08 26.12
N ALA A 21 -9.49 30.11 25.64
CA ALA A 21 -8.30 29.87 24.77
C ALA A 21 -7.16 29.17 25.53
N TRP A 22 -6.92 29.56 26.81
CA TRP A 22 -5.95 28.85 27.64
C TRP A 22 -6.37 27.42 27.96
N LEU A 23 -7.62 27.19 28.31
CA LEU A 23 -8.14 25.85 28.59
C LEU A 23 -7.94 24.92 27.37
N LEU A 24 -8.21 25.42 26.15
CA LEU A 24 -8.06 24.65 24.94
C LEU A 24 -6.59 24.31 24.63
N ILE A 25 -5.64 25.23 24.90
CA ILE A 25 -4.19 24.93 24.82
C ILE A 25 -3.81 23.86 25.84
N VAL A 26 -4.28 23.96 27.08
CA VAL A 26 -3.99 22.98 28.13
C VAL A 26 -4.52 21.61 27.76
N ILE A 27 -5.73 21.51 27.23
CA ILE A 27 -6.32 20.26 26.74
C ILE A 27 -5.47 19.70 25.59
N LEU A 28 -5.06 20.53 24.63
CA LEU A 28 -4.20 20.12 23.52
C LEU A 28 -2.88 19.56 24.04
N VAL A 29 -2.19 20.28 24.92
CA VAL A 29 -0.91 19.87 25.50
C VAL A 29 -1.03 18.56 26.29
N PHE A 30 -2.09 18.42 27.08
CA PHE A 30 -2.36 17.21 27.86
C PHE A 30 -2.57 15.99 26.95
N MET A 31 -3.42 16.14 25.93
CA MET A 31 -3.71 15.06 24.98
C MET A 31 -2.45 14.69 24.17
N MET A 32 -1.71 15.69 23.70
CA MET A 32 -0.44 15.48 22.99
C MET A 32 0.56 14.78 23.89
N GLY A 33 0.77 15.27 25.12
CA GLY A 33 1.66 14.65 26.11
C GLY A 33 1.26 13.20 26.38
N SER A 34 -0.03 12.92 26.55
CA SER A 34 -0.52 11.57 26.81
C SER A 34 -0.26 10.60 25.65
N MET A 35 -0.49 11.01 24.40
CA MET A 35 -0.27 10.15 23.24
C MET A 35 1.23 9.96 22.96
N PHE A 36 1.99 11.05 22.99
CA PHE A 36 3.40 11.07 22.75
C PHE A 36 4.15 10.16 23.73
N THR A 37 3.89 10.34 25.03
CA THR A 37 4.59 9.58 26.07
C THR A 37 4.15 8.11 26.09
N LYS A 38 2.86 7.81 25.85
CA LYS A 38 2.39 6.42 25.74
C LYS A 38 3.13 5.65 24.66
N PHE A 39 3.42 6.29 23.53
CA PHE A 39 4.20 5.66 22.45
C PHE A 39 5.63 5.32 22.94
N PHE A 40 6.36 6.29 23.47
CA PHE A 40 7.74 6.08 23.90
C PHE A 40 7.86 5.12 25.09
N GLU A 41 6.93 5.19 26.04
CA GLU A 41 6.89 4.28 27.18
C GLU A 41 6.65 2.83 26.73
N GLY A 42 5.72 2.63 25.80
CA GLY A 42 5.45 1.29 25.24
C GLY A 42 6.65 0.72 24.47
N VAL A 43 7.30 1.55 23.65
CA VAL A 43 8.51 1.13 22.90
C VAL A 43 9.68 0.84 23.83
N ALA A 44 9.91 1.69 24.86
CA ALA A 44 10.95 1.47 25.85
C ALA A 44 10.73 0.17 26.65
N GLN A 45 9.50 -0.08 27.08
CA GLN A 45 9.13 -1.31 27.78
C GLN A 45 9.38 -2.56 26.91
N TYR A 46 9.01 -2.50 25.65
CA TYR A 46 9.21 -3.61 24.72
C TYR A 46 10.71 -3.89 24.50
N LYS A 47 11.52 -2.83 24.36
CA LYS A 47 12.97 -2.94 24.18
C LYS A 47 13.66 -3.61 25.38
N GLU A 48 13.18 -3.35 26.60
CA GLU A 48 13.72 -4.00 27.81
C GLU A 48 13.34 -5.48 27.94
N LEU A 49 12.15 -5.86 27.40
CA LEU A 49 11.66 -7.24 27.50
C LEU A 49 12.22 -8.16 26.42
N ASP A 50 12.40 -7.68 25.20
CA ASP A 50 12.65 -8.49 24.00
C ASP A 50 14.01 -8.18 23.33
N GLY A 51 14.84 -7.33 23.93
CA GLY A 51 16.17 -6.98 23.41
C GLY A 51 16.10 -6.11 22.15
N ASP A 52 16.72 -6.54 21.06
CA ASP A 52 16.83 -5.77 19.82
C ASP A 52 15.57 -5.77 18.94
N ALA A 53 14.39 -5.60 19.53
CA ALA A 53 13.15 -5.49 18.79
C ALA A 53 13.21 -4.34 17.78
N MET A 54 13.09 -4.69 16.51
CA MET A 54 13.11 -3.72 15.41
C MET A 54 11.79 -2.94 15.35
N PHE A 55 11.81 -1.71 15.86
CA PHE A 55 10.74 -0.76 15.57
C PHE A 55 11.01 -0.06 14.26
N TYR A 56 10.12 -0.24 13.29
CA TYR A 56 10.26 0.38 11.98
C TYR A 56 9.55 1.74 11.98
N ALA A 57 10.24 2.76 11.46
CA ALA A 57 9.61 4.03 11.15
C ALA A 57 9.02 4.77 12.35
N MET A 58 9.86 5.11 13.33
CA MET A 58 9.45 5.85 14.52
C MET A 58 8.72 7.15 14.18
N SER A 59 9.27 7.98 13.28
CA SER A 59 8.67 9.24 12.86
C SER A 59 7.28 9.03 12.27
N GLU A 60 7.07 7.96 11.48
CA GLU A 60 5.76 7.61 10.95
C GLU A 60 4.80 7.22 12.06
N GLN A 61 5.19 6.29 12.93
CA GLN A 61 4.31 5.80 13.99
C GLN A 61 3.91 6.89 14.96
N ILE A 62 4.84 7.80 15.32
CA ILE A 62 4.57 8.91 16.23
C ILE A 62 3.65 9.94 15.56
N PHE A 63 3.97 10.41 14.36
CA PHE A 63 3.35 11.62 13.82
C PHE A 63 2.36 11.37 12.71
N TYR A 64 2.71 10.62 11.65
CA TYR A 64 1.94 10.62 10.40
C TYR A 64 1.36 9.26 9.98
N GLY A 65 1.60 8.21 10.74
CA GLY A 65 1.03 6.89 10.54
C GLY A 65 -0.47 6.82 10.78
N ASP A 66 -1.03 5.61 10.72
CA ASP A 66 -2.48 5.43 10.85
C ASP A 66 -3.01 5.77 12.24
N GLU A 67 -2.22 5.63 13.29
CA GLU A 67 -2.51 6.04 14.67
C GLU A 67 -1.69 7.26 15.10
N GLY A 68 -1.04 7.94 14.15
CA GLY A 68 -0.14 9.05 14.43
C GLY A 68 -0.84 10.28 15.01
N ILE A 69 -0.06 11.06 15.74
CA ILE A 69 -0.51 12.24 16.50
C ILE A 69 -1.23 13.27 15.59
N TRP A 70 -0.77 13.46 14.34
CA TRP A 70 -1.38 14.45 13.44
C TRP A 70 -2.85 14.18 13.13
N LYS A 71 -3.27 12.92 13.09
CA LYS A 71 -4.69 12.56 12.92
C LYS A 71 -5.52 12.97 14.14
N THR A 72 -4.98 12.79 15.33
CA THR A 72 -5.65 13.23 16.57
C THR A 72 -5.71 14.74 16.65
N VAL A 73 -4.63 15.45 16.33
CA VAL A 73 -4.63 16.93 16.28
C VAL A 73 -5.67 17.43 15.27
N LYS A 74 -5.77 16.83 14.09
CA LYS A 74 -6.82 17.14 13.11
C LYS A 74 -8.22 17.03 13.72
N LEU A 75 -8.48 15.96 14.47
CA LEU A 75 -9.76 15.75 15.15
C LEU A 75 -9.97 16.79 16.27
N MET A 76 -8.94 17.11 17.04
CA MET A 76 -9.01 18.13 18.08
C MET A 76 -9.30 19.52 17.49
N LEU A 77 -8.64 19.91 16.40
CA LEU A 77 -8.91 21.18 15.73
C LEU A 77 -10.36 21.29 15.25
N PHE A 78 -11.00 20.19 14.87
CA PHE A 78 -12.42 20.15 14.51
C PHE A 78 -13.32 20.64 15.63
N PHE A 79 -12.99 20.36 16.91
CA PHE A 79 -13.76 20.83 18.08
C PHE A 79 -13.23 22.16 18.64
N ILE A 80 -11.93 22.38 18.63
CA ILE A 80 -11.29 23.57 19.22
C ILE A 80 -11.64 24.83 18.40
N MET A 81 -11.58 24.76 17.09
CA MET A 81 -11.74 25.94 16.24
C MET A 81 -13.12 26.58 16.30
N PRO A 82 -14.25 25.82 16.32
CA PRO A 82 -15.56 26.42 16.54
C PRO A 82 -15.67 27.20 17.87
N LEU A 83 -15.09 26.69 18.96
CA LEU A 83 -15.09 27.34 20.26
C LEU A 83 -14.26 28.64 20.30
N LEU A 84 -13.13 28.67 19.57
CA LEU A 84 -12.28 29.85 19.47
C LEU A 84 -12.87 30.93 18.57
N THR A 85 -13.57 30.57 17.50
CA THR A 85 -14.04 31.50 16.47
C THR A 85 -15.48 32.00 16.71
N MET A 86 -16.27 31.29 17.54
CA MET A 86 -17.69 31.57 17.72
C MET A 86 -17.99 33.01 18.14
N GLY A 87 -17.13 33.63 18.96
CA GLY A 87 -17.31 34.96 19.54
C GLY A 87 -16.76 36.12 18.70
N MET A 88 -15.99 35.83 17.64
CA MET A 88 -15.19 36.85 16.93
C MET A 88 -16.01 38.02 16.37
N ILE A 89 -17.20 37.77 15.85
CA ILE A 89 -18.13 38.79 15.34
C ILE A 89 -19.46 38.73 16.09
N SER A 90 -19.98 37.55 16.41
CA SER A 90 -21.28 37.38 17.08
C SER A 90 -21.36 38.10 18.43
N GLN A 91 -20.23 38.11 19.16
CA GLN A 91 -20.15 38.86 20.45
C GLN A 91 -20.28 40.36 20.26
N GLU A 92 -19.71 40.93 19.18
CA GLU A 92 -19.81 42.35 18.85
C GLU A 92 -21.24 42.74 18.42
N PHE A 93 -21.91 41.82 17.70
CA PHE A 93 -23.33 42.00 17.40
C PHE A 93 -24.20 41.97 18.69
N ASN A 94 -23.94 41.00 19.57
CA ASN A 94 -24.71 40.84 20.79
C ASN A 94 -24.52 42.03 21.74
N ARG A 95 -23.29 42.54 21.87
CA ARG A 95 -22.98 43.71 22.75
C ARG A 95 -23.30 45.04 22.09
N GLY A 96 -23.69 45.08 20.84
CA GLY A 96 -23.95 46.32 20.09
C GLY A 96 -22.69 47.10 19.69
N SER A 97 -21.48 46.66 20.07
CA SER A 97 -20.21 47.32 19.76
C SER A 97 -19.92 47.41 18.26
N ILE A 98 -20.58 46.57 17.47
CA ILE A 98 -20.51 46.63 16.00
C ILE A 98 -20.92 47.97 15.42
N LYS A 99 -21.83 48.73 16.11
CA LYS A 99 -22.24 50.06 15.68
C LYS A 99 -21.08 51.05 15.75
N LEU A 100 -20.19 50.96 16.73
CA LEU A 100 -18.99 51.75 16.87
C LEU A 100 -17.97 51.42 15.76
N LEU A 101 -17.84 50.13 15.41
CA LEU A 101 -17.00 49.73 14.28
C LEU A 101 -17.55 50.25 12.93
N PHE A 102 -18.86 50.29 12.79
CA PHE A 102 -19.51 50.79 11.59
C PHE A 102 -19.46 52.32 11.44
N SER A 103 -19.39 53.09 12.53
CA SER A 103 -19.23 54.55 12.51
C SER A 103 -17.77 54.99 12.33
N SER A 104 -16.80 54.09 12.54
CA SER A 104 -15.37 54.34 12.34
C SER A 104 -15.00 54.33 10.84
N PRO A 105 -13.93 55.04 10.41
CA PRO A 105 -13.50 55.06 9.02
C PRO A 105 -12.75 53.75 8.64
N ILE A 106 -13.28 52.58 9.07
CA ILE A 106 -12.70 51.29 8.82
C ILE A 106 -13.62 50.48 7.89
N SER A 107 -13.06 49.91 6.83
CA SER A 107 -13.82 49.08 5.89
C SER A 107 -14.13 47.69 6.46
N SER A 108 -15.23 47.07 6.02
CA SER A 108 -15.60 45.68 6.41
C SER A 108 -14.48 44.69 6.09
N ARG A 109 -13.73 44.91 4.97
CA ARG A 109 -12.55 44.11 4.60
C ARG A 109 -11.45 44.19 5.66
N GLN A 110 -11.13 45.41 6.13
CA GLN A 110 -10.10 45.60 7.16
C GLN A 110 -10.47 44.94 8.49
N ILE A 111 -11.75 44.95 8.85
CA ILE A 111 -12.22 44.31 10.06
C ILE A 111 -12.07 42.78 9.97
N ILE A 112 -12.58 42.15 8.90
CA ILE A 112 -12.56 40.72 8.73
C ILE A 112 -11.11 40.21 8.58
N LEU A 113 -10.30 40.83 7.73
CA LEU A 113 -8.90 40.44 7.53
C LEU A 113 -8.05 40.64 8.79
N GLY A 114 -8.32 41.71 9.57
CA GLY A 114 -7.63 41.94 10.83
C GLY A 114 -7.95 40.84 11.88
N LYS A 115 -9.23 40.46 12.00
CA LYS A 115 -9.65 39.37 12.89
C LYS A 115 -9.11 38.01 12.45
N TYR A 116 -9.15 37.73 11.15
CA TYR A 116 -8.56 36.53 10.58
C TYR A 116 -7.04 36.45 10.87
N LEU A 117 -6.30 37.54 10.64
CA LEU A 117 -4.87 37.61 10.93
C LEU A 117 -4.58 37.39 12.42
N GLY A 118 -5.39 37.98 13.32
CA GLY A 118 -5.27 37.74 14.76
C GLY A 118 -5.45 36.26 15.13
N MET A 119 -6.41 35.57 14.49
CA MET A 119 -6.63 34.14 14.68
C MET A 119 -5.49 33.28 14.12
N MET A 120 -4.94 33.67 12.96
CA MET A 120 -3.77 33.00 12.38
C MET A 120 -2.53 33.13 13.26
N LEU A 121 -2.29 34.31 13.87
CA LEU A 121 -1.21 34.52 14.83
C LEU A 121 -1.38 33.66 16.10
N TYR A 122 -2.62 33.52 16.60
CA TYR A 122 -2.90 32.57 17.67
C TYR A 122 -2.70 31.12 17.21
N GLY A 123 -3.07 30.80 15.99
CA GLY A 123 -2.80 29.49 15.37
C GLY A 123 -1.31 29.16 15.32
N LEU A 124 -0.43 30.16 15.11
CA LEU A 124 1.03 29.94 15.19
C LEU A 124 1.48 29.51 16.60
N THR A 125 0.79 29.94 17.67
CA THR A 125 1.10 29.45 19.02
C THR A 125 0.73 27.97 19.18
N ILE A 126 -0.40 27.55 18.59
CA ILE A 126 -0.77 26.13 18.53
C ILE A 126 0.28 25.34 17.77
N MET A 127 0.71 25.82 16.60
CA MET A 127 1.79 25.17 15.81
C MET A 127 3.11 25.13 16.59
N GLY A 128 3.40 26.16 17.38
CA GLY A 128 4.58 26.19 18.26
C GLY A 128 4.55 25.10 19.32
N VAL A 129 3.39 24.84 19.91
CA VAL A 129 3.18 23.73 20.85
C VAL A 129 3.42 22.38 20.15
N LEU A 130 2.87 22.19 18.94
CA LEU A 130 3.10 20.96 18.18
C LEU A 130 4.58 20.78 17.81
N MET A 131 5.23 21.88 17.40
CA MET A 131 6.66 21.88 17.06
C MET A 131 7.55 21.53 18.27
N PHE A 132 7.14 21.90 19.48
CA PHE A 132 7.86 21.51 20.71
C PHE A 132 7.93 19.98 20.84
N TYR A 133 6.84 19.23 20.60
CA TYR A 133 6.88 17.76 20.60
C TYR A 133 7.71 17.19 19.47
N VAL A 134 7.71 17.83 18.29
CA VAL A 134 8.59 17.44 17.18
C VAL A 134 10.06 17.57 17.55
N LEU A 135 10.46 18.66 18.23
CA LEU A 135 11.83 18.87 18.69
C LEU A 135 12.25 17.85 19.74
N ILE A 136 11.35 17.46 20.66
CA ILE A 136 11.66 16.39 21.61
C ILE A 136 11.86 15.06 20.88
N ALA A 137 10.98 14.70 19.94
CA ALA A 137 11.12 13.48 19.17
C ALA A 137 12.41 13.45 18.36
N TRP A 138 12.80 14.57 17.77
CA TRP A 138 14.08 14.71 17.07
C TRP A 138 15.29 14.44 17.98
N GLY A 139 15.25 14.88 19.23
CA GLY A 139 16.32 14.61 20.19
C GLY A 139 16.36 13.16 20.67
N LEU A 140 15.32 12.36 20.46
CA LEU A 140 15.20 11.00 20.97
C LEU A 140 15.33 9.92 19.87
N VAL A 141 14.99 10.25 18.62
CA VAL A 141 14.95 9.30 17.49
C VAL A 141 16.13 9.54 16.56
N ASP A 142 16.92 8.50 16.33
CA ASP A 142 18.03 8.55 15.38
C ASP A 142 17.47 8.68 13.94
N SER A 143 18.13 9.49 13.13
CA SER A 143 17.78 9.69 11.71
C SER A 143 16.32 10.14 11.48
N PHE A 144 15.84 11.08 12.28
CA PHE A 144 14.46 11.58 12.29
C PHE A 144 13.99 12.15 10.92
N GLU A 145 12.79 11.79 10.46
CA GLU A 145 12.23 12.22 9.18
C GLU A 145 11.57 13.61 9.22
N TRP A 146 12.37 14.67 9.25
CA TRP A 146 11.90 16.05 9.31
C TRP A 146 10.91 16.45 8.23
N GLN A 147 11.19 16.08 6.98
CA GLN A 147 10.42 16.56 5.83
C GLN A 147 8.96 16.08 5.88
N ALA A 148 8.73 14.81 6.19
CA ALA A 148 7.40 14.24 6.29
C ALA A 148 6.62 14.83 7.48
N VAL A 149 7.28 14.96 8.64
CA VAL A 149 6.66 15.51 9.85
C VAL A 149 6.27 16.98 9.67
N LEU A 150 7.16 17.81 9.08
CA LEU A 150 6.86 19.22 8.79
C LEU A 150 5.78 19.40 7.72
N THR A 151 5.71 18.49 6.76
CA THR A 151 4.60 18.47 5.77
C THR A 151 3.25 18.26 6.45
N GLY A 152 3.16 17.35 7.41
CA GLY A 152 1.96 17.17 8.22
C GLY A 152 1.60 18.42 9.02
N LEU A 153 2.59 19.08 9.63
CA LEU A 153 2.39 20.33 10.36
C LEU A 153 1.90 21.47 9.45
N LEU A 154 2.44 21.58 8.22
CA LEU A 154 1.97 22.51 7.22
C LEU A 154 0.49 22.26 6.86
N GLY A 155 0.12 21.00 6.64
CA GLY A 155 -1.29 20.63 6.37
C GLY A 155 -2.24 21.01 7.51
N LEU A 156 -1.82 20.81 8.75
CA LEU A 156 -2.59 21.23 9.93
C LEU A 156 -2.71 22.75 10.04
N PHE A 157 -1.67 23.50 9.68
CA PHE A 157 -1.73 24.96 9.65
C PHE A 157 -2.68 25.48 8.56
N LEU A 158 -2.66 24.90 7.35
CA LEU A 158 -3.61 25.23 6.29
C LEU A 158 -5.05 24.91 6.68
N LEU A 159 -5.27 23.78 7.32
CA LEU A 159 -6.57 23.36 7.86
C LEU A 159 -7.06 24.35 8.91
N LEU A 160 -6.19 24.78 9.83
CA LEU A 160 -6.49 25.78 10.84
C LEU A 160 -6.91 27.09 10.20
N GLY A 161 -6.19 27.53 9.17
CA GLY A 161 -6.53 28.74 8.40
C GLY A 161 -7.91 28.68 7.76
N PHE A 162 -8.23 27.54 7.17
CA PHE A 162 -9.56 27.28 6.62
C PHE A 162 -10.65 27.28 7.72
N TYR A 163 -10.41 26.61 8.85
CA TYR A 163 -11.34 26.61 9.97
C TYR A 163 -11.55 28.00 10.56
N ALA A 164 -10.50 28.82 10.64
CA ALA A 164 -10.60 30.21 11.08
C ALA A 164 -11.48 31.06 10.15
N ALA A 165 -11.32 30.89 8.82
CA ALA A 165 -12.13 31.60 7.83
C ALA A 165 -13.62 31.18 7.89
N LEU A 166 -13.88 29.88 7.97
CA LEU A 166 -15.24 29.34 8.10
C LEU A 166 -15.90 29.79 9.39
N GLY A 167 -15.19 29.69 10.54
CA GLY A 167 -15.70 30.08 11.84
C GLY A 167 -16.00 31.59 11.89
N LEU A 168 -15.13 32.41 11.29
CA LEU A 168 -15.37 33.84 11.18
C LEU A 168 -16.64 34.15 10.36
N PHE A 169 -16.85 33.44 9.23
CA PHE A 169 -18.08 33.55 8.44
C PHE A 169 -19.32 33.14 9.28
N MET A 170 -19.28 32.00 9.95
CA MET A 170 -20.39 31.52 10.79
C MET A 170 -20.71 32.52 11.91
N SER A 171 -19.69 33.14 12.51
CA SER A 171 -19.85 34.18 13.51
C SER A 171 -20.50 35.46 12.96
N THR A 172 -20.45 35.73 11.64
CA THR A 172 -21.18 36.88 11.03
C THR A 172 -22.66 36.60 10.79
N LEU A 173 -23.09 35.34 10.79
CA LEU A 173 -24.48 34.97 10.46
C LEU A 173 -25.44 35.15 11.62
N THR A 174 -24.98 35.03 12.85
CA THR A 174 -25.80 35.03 14.06
C THR A 174 -25.25 35.95 15.15
N THR A 175 -26.12 36.41 16.06
CA THR A 175 -25.73 37.15 17.26
C THR A 175 -25.41 36.22 18.44
N TYR A 176 -25.81 34.96 18.36
CA TYR A 176 -25.60 33.97 19.44
C TYR A 176 -24.34 33.15 19.17
N GLN A 177 -23.37 33.20 20.10
CA GLN A 177 -22.07 32.52 19.96
C GLN A 177 -22.21 30.99 19.81
N ILE A 178 -23.08 30.38 20.65
CA ILE A 178 -23.31 28.94 20.65
C ILE A 178 -23.88 28.49 19.29
N VAL A 179 -24.81 29.25 18.72
CA VAL A 179 -25.38 28.96 17.39
C VAL A 179 -24.33 29.07 16.30
N ALA A 180 -23.39 30.01 16.40
CA ALA A 180 -22.26 30.12 15.47
C ALA A 180 -21.34 28.88 15.54
N ALA A 181 -21.00 28.40 16.75
CA ALA A 181 -20.19 27.22 16.96
C ALA A 181 -20.87 25.95 16.42
N LEU A 182 -22.15 25.75 16.77
CA LEU A 182 -22.93 24.61 16.29
C LEU A 182 -23.07 24.62 14.76
N GLY A 183 -23.34 25.78 14.16
CA GLY A 183 -23.41 25.94 12.71
C GLY A 183 -22.09 25.61 12.02
N MET A 184 -20.95 26.00 12.62
CA MET A 184 -19.63 25.61 12.12
C MET A 184 -19.41 24.11 12.22
N LEU A 185 -19.73 23.46 13.35
CA LEU A 185 -19.60 22.00 13.50
C LEU A 185 -20.44 21.24 12.47
N VAL A 186 -21.70 21.67 12.24
CA VAL A 186 -22.57 21.06 11.23
C VAL A 186 -21.96 21.21 9.82
N MET A 187 -21.44 22.40 9.49
CA MET A 187 -20.81 22.63 8.20
C MET A 187 -19.54 21.79 8.03
N LEU A 188 -18.69 21.68 9.06
CA LEU A 188 -17.50 20.85 9.03
C LEU A 188 -17.83 19.35 8.91
N ALA A 189 -18.85 18.88 9.63
CA ALA A 189 -19.34 17.51 9.51
C ALA A 189 -19.87 17.24 8.10
N PHE A 190 -20.65 18.17 7.53
CA PHE A 190 -21.14 18.08 6.16
C PHE A 190 -19.99 17.98 5.16
N LEU A 191 -18.98 18.86 5.24
CA LEU A 191 -17.79 18.83 4.36
C LEU A 191 -16.91 17.59 4.59
N GLY A 192 -16.99 16.96 5.77
CA GLY A 192 -16.31 15.71 6.08
C GLY A 192 -16.94 14.49 5.43
N VAL A 193 -18.27 14.47 5.28
CA VAL A 193 -19.05 13.34 4.77
C VAL A 193 -19.45 13.50 3.30
N ILE A 194 -19.35 14.72 2.74
CA ILE A 194 -19.85 15.06 1.40
C ILE A 194 -19.24 14.18 0.30
N SER A 195 -18.02 13.68 0.47
CA SER A 195 -17.37 12.77 -0.48
C SER A 195 -18.09 11.43 -0.64
N GLU A 196 -18.95 11.06 0.29
CA GLU A 196 -19.76 9.83 0.21
C GLU A 196 -21.11 10.04 -0.49
N VAL A 197 -21.48 11.30 -0.75
CA VAL A 197 -22.75 11.66 -1.36
C VAL A 197 -22.65 11.62 -2.87
N GLY A 198 -23.64 10.98 -3.53
CA GLY A 198 -23.77 11.00 -5.00
C GLY A 198 -22.68 10.26 -5.76
N GLN A 199 -21.96 9.34 -5.11
CA GLN A 199 -20.89 8.51 -5.70
C GLN A 199 -21.29 7.80 -7.00
N GLU A 200 -22.58 7.59 -7.18
CA GLU A 200 -23.21 6.88 -8.29
C GLU A 200 -23.16 7.66 -9.61
N TYR A 201 -23.07 9.02 -9.52
CA TYR A 201 -23.04 9.92 -10.68
C TYR A 201 -21.65 10.50 -10.84
N ALA A 202 -21.00 10.30 -11.98
CA ALA A 202 -19.62 10.71 -12.21
C ALA A 202 -19.39 12.21 -11.95
N PHE A 203 -20.26 13.09 -12.48
CA PHE A 203 -20.16 14.53 -12.26
C PHE A 203 -20.35 14.91 -10.79
N VAL A 204 -21.37 14.34 -10.10
CA VAL A 204 -21.61 14.63 -8.68
C VAL A 204 -20.45 14.13 -7.83
N ARG A 205 -19.90 12.97 -8.13
CA ARG A 205 -18.73 12.40 -7.46
C ARG A 205 -17.51 13.32 -7.59
N GLU A 206 -17.23 13.87 -8.76
CA GLU A 206 -16.10 14.80 -8.95
C GLU A 206 -16.28 16.08 -8.11
N VAL A 207 -17.46 16.67 -8.12
CA VAL A 207 -17.76 17.88 -7.33
C VAL A 207 -17.69 17.60 -5.84
N THR A 208 -18.30 16.52 -5.36
CA THR A 208 -18.31 16.17 -3.94
C THR A 208 -16.93 15.75 -3.43
N TYR A 209 -16.13 15.07 -4.25
CA TYR A 209 -14.74 14.76 -3.96
C TYR A 209 -13.89 16.02 -3.84
N TRP A 210 -14.09 17.00 -4.74
CA TRP A 210 -13.37 18.29 -4.67
C TRP A 210 -13.71 19.07 -3.39
N LEU A 211 -14.96 19.07 -2.96
CA LEU A 211 -15.40 19.77 -1.75
C LEU A 211 -14.94 19.09 -0.45
N ALA A 212 -14.60 17.82 -0.47
CA ALA A 212 -14.28 17.04 0.71
C ALA A 212 -12.90 17.43 1.32
N ILE A 213 -12.90 17.82 2.58
CA ILE A 213 -11.69 18.26 3.30
C ILE A 213 -10.82 17.07 3.75
N GLY A 214 -11.47 15.94 4.09
CA GLY A 214 -10.83 14.82 4.78
C GLY A 214 -9.60 14.26 4.09
N ASN A 215 -9.69 14.00 2.79
CA ASN A 215 -8.63 13.37 2.00
C ASN A 215 -7.44 14.32 1.79
N ARG A 216 -7.70 15.60 1.54
CA ARG A 216 -6.65 16.60 1.27
C ARG A 216 -5.73 16.83 2.47
N THR A 217 -6.31 16.96 3.67
CA THR A 217 -5.50 17.05 4.90
C THR A 217 -4.71 15.77 5.15
N ASN A 218 -5.29 14.59 4.84
CA ASN A 218 -4.60 13.32 5.00
C ASN A 218 -3.40 13.17 4.08
N ASN A 219 -3.42 13.78 2.87
CA ASN A 219 -2.25 13.80 1.98
C ASN A 219 -1.06 14.51 2.66
N PHE A 220 -1.28 15.69 3.24
CA PHE A 220 -0.22 16.39 4.00
C PHE A 220 0.24 15.58 5.20
N ILE A 221 -0.70 15.00 5.97
CA ILE A 221 -0.36 14.16 7.13
C ILE A 221 0.52 12.98 6.70
N LYS A 222 0.29 12.38 5.53
CA LYS A 222 1.10 11.29 4.99
C LYS A 222 2.41 11.74 4.33
N GLY A 223 2.74 13.03 4.38
CA GLY A 223 3.96 13.57 3.80
C GLY A 223 3.89 13.91 2.31
N LEU A 224 2.69 14.04 1.73
CA LEU A 224 2.51 14.43 0.34
C LEU A 224 2.04 15.87 0.23
N ILE A 225 2.78 16.72 -0.49
CA ILE A 225 2.40 18.08 -0.84
C ILE A 225 1.87 18.09 -2.28
N GLY A 226 0.59 18.37 -2.45
CA GLY A 226 -0.01 18.62 -3.76
C GLY A 226 -0.31 20.10 -3.94
N SER A 227 0.03 20.67 -5.11
CA SER A 227 -0.35 22.06 -5.43
C SER A 227 -1.87 22.26 -5.40
N GLU A 228 -2.63 21.24 -5.83
CA GLU A 228 -4.09 21.23 -5.77
C GLU A 228 -4.59 21.34 -4.32
N ASP A 229 -3.95 20.62 -3.39
CA ASP A 229 -4.37 20.60 -1.98
C ASP A 229 -4.06 21.92 -1.26
N VAL A 230 -2.89 22.53 -1.54
CA VAL A 230 -2.55 23.87 -1.02
C VAL A 230 -3.53 24.91 -1.54
N LEU A 231 -3.74 24.95 -2.87
CA LEU A 231 -4.63 25.93 -3.51
C LEU A 231 -6.08 25.74 -3.07
N TYR A 232 -6.52 24.52 -2.82
CA TYR A 232 -7.83 24.23 -2.26
C TYR A 232 -8.06 24.95 -0.92
N PHE A 233 -7.14 24.80 0.05
CA PHE A 233 -7.28 25.48 1.34
C PHE A 233 -7.25 27.00 1.19
N VAL A 234 -6.42 27.53 0.30
CA VAL A 234 -6.36 28.98 0.04
C VAL A 234 -7.66 29.48 -0.60
N ILE A 235 -8.14 28.79 -1.65
CA ILE A 235 -9.37 29.20 -2.37
C ILE A 235 -10.58 29.17 -1.44
N LEU A 236 -10.76 28.11 -0.67
CA LEU A 236 -11.91 28.01 0.26
C LEU A 236 -11.80 29.01 1.41
N SER A 237 -10.60 29.24 1.94
CA SER A 237 -10.39 30.27 2.97
C SER A 237 -10.76 31.66 2.43
N CYS A 238 -10.30 32.02 1.25
CA CYS A 238 -10.66 33.28 0.60
C CYS A 238 -12.16 33.39 0.32
N MET A 239 -12.80 32.30 -0.13
CA MET A 239 -14.25 32.26 -0.38
C MET A 239 -15.06 32.57 0.90
N PHE A 240 -14.73 31.91 2.01
CA PHE A 240 -15.44 32.15 3.27
C PHE A 240 -15.13 33.52 3.88
N LEU A 241 -13.93 34.03 3.72
CA LEU A 241 -13.58 35.40 4.10
C LEU A 241 -14.37 36.42 3.28
N GLU A 242 -14.48 36.24 1.95
CA GLU A 242 -15.31 37.14 1.12
C GLU A 242 -16.80 37.01 1.45
N PHE A 243 -17.31 35.81 1.82
CA PHE A 243 -18.67 35.67 2.33
C PHE A 243 -18.88 36.46 3.62
N ALA A 244 -17.92 36.44 4.54
CA ALA A 244 -17.97 37.21 5.78
C ALA A 244 -17.96 38.72 5.50
N ILE A 245 -17.10 39.17 4.57
CA ILE A 245 -17.01 40.58 4.13
C ILE A 245 -18.34 41.00 3.52
N LEU A 246 -18.88 40.23 2.57
CA LEU A 246 -20.16 40.50 1.93
C LEU A 246 -21.29 40.60 2.95
N LYS A 247 -21.34 39.69 3.94
CA LYS A 247 -22.35 39.72 5.00
C LYS A 247 -22.28 41.02 5.79
N MET A 248 -21.11 41.49 6.15
CA MET A 248 -20.87 42.75 6.85
C MET A 248 -21.25 43.97 5.99
N GLN A 249 -20.93 43.97 4.69
CA GLN A 249 -21.28 45.04 3.77
C GLN A 249 -22.78 45.13 3.55
N LEU A 250 -23.44 44.00 3.29
CA LEU A 250 -24.88 43.89 3.06
C LEU A 250 -25.75 44.27 4.27
N LYS A 251 -25.18 44.30 5.48
CA LYS A 251 -25.83 44.86 6.66
C LYS A 251 -25.79 46.38 6.69
N ARG A 252 -24.84 47.02 5.99
CA ARG A 252 -24.72 48.49 5.84
C ARG A 252 -25.53 49.03 4.65
N GLU A 253 -25.71 48.22 3.60
CA GLU A 253 -26.37 48.56 2.34
C GLU A 253 -27.82 48.04 2.33
N ARG A 254 -28.76 48.90 1.85
CA ARG A 254 -30.12 48.44 1.51
C ARG A 254 -30.13 47.85 0.10
N CYS A 255 -29.95 46.55 -0.02
CA CYS A 255 -29.99 45.85 -1.30
C CYS A 255 -31.18 44.89 -1.37
N SER A 256 -31.69 44.67 -2.61
CA SER A 256 -32.73 43.68 -2.86
C SER A 256 -32.20 42.22 -2.58
N PHE A 257 -33.11 41.32 -2.28
CA PHE A 257 -32.76 39.90 -2.03
C PHE A 257 -32.00 39.32 -3.23
N LEU A 258 -32.43 39.61 -4.46
CA LEU A 258 -31.80 39.12 -5.69
C LEU A 258 -30.34 39.55 -5.77
N ASN A 259 -30.03 40.84 -5.56
CA ASN A 259 -28.67 41.34 -5.59
C ASN A 259 -27.77 40.74 -4.55
N LYS A 260 -28.30 40.40 -3.36
CA LYS A 260 -27.56 39.67 -2.32
C LYS A 260 -27.20 38.29 -2.80
N THR A 261 -28.19 37.54 -3.31
CA THR A 261 -27.98 36.17 -3.81
C THR A 261 -27.00 36.12 -4.96
N VAL A 262 -27.10 37.04 -5.91
CA VAL A 262 -26.17 37.13 -7.07
C VAL A 262 -24.72 37.36 -6.61
N ARG A 263 -24.49 38.24 -5.62
CA ARG A 263 -23.12 38.48 -5.09
C ARG A 263 -22.54 37.25 -4.41
N TYR A 264 -23.30 36.50 -3.59
CA TYR A 264 -22.85 35.25 -2.98
C TYR A 264 -22.59 34.16 -4.03
N LEU A 265 -23.53 34.02 -4.97
CA LEU A 265 -23.37 33.06 -6.07
C LEU A 265 -22.16 33.38 -6.93
N GLY A 266 -21.89 34.65 -7.20
CA GLY A 266 -20.70 35.10 -7.94
C GLY A 266 -19.39 34.68 -7.27
N VAL A 267 -19.26 34.92 -5.97
CA VAL A 267 -18.07 34.49 -5.21
C VAL A 267 -17.94 32.95 -5.22
N PHE A 268 -19.06 32.24 -5.03
CA PHE A 268 -19.07 30.77 -5.07
C PHE A 268 -18.64 30.26 -6.44
N MET A 269 -19.20 30.82 -7.53
CA MET A 269 -18.85 30.41 -8.91
C MET A 269 -17.39 30.69 -9.25
N ILE A 270 -16.84 31.83 -8.79
CA ILE A 270 -15.41 32.13 -8.96
C ILE A 270 -14.54 31.10 -8.23
N ALA A 271 -14.90 30.79 -6.99
CA ALA A 271 -14.15 29.76 -6.22
C ALA A 271 -14.21 28.38 -6.90
N MET A 272 -15.39 27.99 -7.38
CA MET A 272 -15.56 26.72 -8.11
C MET A 272 -14.76 26.71 -9.44
N LEU A 273 -14.75 27.81 -10.16
CA LEU A 273 -13.99 27.95 -11.41
C LEU A 273 -12.48 27.85 -11.14
N LEU A 274 -11.98 28.54 -10.11
CA LEU A 274 -10.57 28.45 -9.70
C LEU A 274 -10.24 27.02 -9.27
N GLY A 275 -11.11 26.37 -8.50
CA GLY A 275 -10.97 24.97 -8.10
C GLY A 275 -10.90 24.02 -9.29
N TYR A 276 -11.76 24.24 -10.28
CA TYR A 276 -11.76 23.46 -11.52
C TYR A 276 -10.44 23.59 -12.30
N PHE A 277 -9.93 24.82 -12.45
CA PHE A 277 -8.65 25.04 -13.13
C PHE A 277 -7.47 24.43 -12.37
N THR A 278 -7.42 24.60 -11.06
CA THR A 278 -6.33 24.04 -10.23
C THR A 278 -6.34 22.51 -10.15
N SER A 279 -7.49 21.88 -10.46
CA SER A 279 -7.63 20.42 -10.54
C SER A 279 -7.22 19.82 -11.89
N ARG A 280 -6.78 20.65 -12.86
CA ARG A 280 -6.33 20.13 -14.17
C ARG A 280 -4.94 19.51 -14.06
N PRO A 281 -4.70 18.35 -14.71
CA PRO A 281 -3.45 17.61 -14.61
C PRO A 281 -2.19 18.45 -14.90
N VAL A 282 -2.29 19.35 -15.88
CA VAL A 282 -1.17 20.23 -16.31
C VAL A 282 -0.69 21.17 -15.19
N LEU A 283 -1.57 21.54 -14.25
CA LEU A 283 -1.27 22.45 -13.14
C LEU A 283 -0.98 21.71 -11.83
N LYS A 284 -1.09 20.38 -11.83
CA LYS A 284 -0.83 19.57 -10.65
C LYS A 284 0.66 19.30 -10.49
N PHE A 285 1.18 19.73 -9.38
CA PHE A 285 2.54 19.43 -8.95
C PHE A 285 2.50 18.66 -7.62
N TYR A 286 3.32 17.62 -7.52
CA TYR A 286 3.37 16.76 -6.34
C TYR A 286 4.80 16.69 -5.82
N HIS A 287 4.93 16.77 -4.50
CA HIS A 287 6.20 16.55 -3.81
C HIS A 287 5.97 15.55 -2.67
N ASP A 288 6.61 14.38 -2.76
CA ASP A 288 6.61 13.40 -1.69
C ASP A 288 7.79 13.68 -0.76
N SER A 289 7.48 14.08 0.47
CA SER A 289 8.47 14.44 1.49
C SER A 289 8.93 13.25 2.34
N THR A 290 8.33 12.04 2.15
CA THR A 290 8.75 10.84 2.88
C THR A 290 10.11 10.34 2.38
N PHE A 291 10.91 9.75 3.27
CA PHE A 291 12.23 9.22 2.94
C PHE A 291 12.15 8.13 1.85
N ASN A 292 11.26 7.19 2.04
CA ASN A 292 11.08 6.06 1.13
C ASN A 292 10.11 6.33 -0.04
N LYS A 293 9.68 7.58 -0.24
CA LYS A 293 8.78 8.00 -1.33
C LYS A 293 7.51 7.14 -1.44
N ILE A 294 6.89 6.80 -0.28
CA ILE A 294 5.73 5.90 -0.23
C ILE A 294 4.50 6.43 -0.96
N ASN A 295 4.38 7.74 -1.13
CA ASN A 295 3.23 8.38 -1.77
C ASN A 295 3.40 8.55 -3.28
N THR A 296 4.54 8.15 -3.86
CA THR A 296 4.79 8.21 -5.31
C THR A 296 5.08 6.81 -5.85
N LEU A 297 5.08 6.62 -7.17
CA LEU A 297 5.48 5.36 -7.78
C LEU A 297 6.99 5.15 -7.68
N THR A 298 7.42 3.89 -7.60
CA THR A 298 8.84 3.53 -7.75
C THR A 298 9.32 3.85 -9.16
N GLN A 299 10.63 3.99 -9.35
CA GLN A 299 11.21 4.33 -10.64
C GLN A 299 10.80 3.31 -11.73
N ALA A 300 10.86 2.01 -11.41
CA ALA A 300 10.45 0.96 -12.34
C ALA A 300 8.97 1.10 -12.77
N SER A 301 8.09 1.45 -11.83
CA SER A 301 6.67 1.69 -12.14
C SER A 301 6.48 2.96 -12.99
N GLN A 302 7.25 4.03 -12.74
CA GLN A 302 7.23 5.25 -13.54
C GLN A 302 7.69 4.98 -14.97
N ASP A 303 8.77 4.20 -15.14
CA ASP A 303 9.30 3.84 -16.45
C ASP A 303 8.30 3.01 -17.28
N ILE A 304 7.55 2.11 -16.63
CA ILE A 304 6.48 1.36 -17.27
C ILE A 304 5.36 2.30 -17.72
N VAL A 305 4.90 3.19 -16.83
CA VAL A 305 3.81 4.14 -17.14
C VAL A 305 4.21 5.11 -18.24
N SER A 306 5.47 5.54 -18.29
CA SER A 306 5.98 6.44 -19.33
C SER A 306 5.98 5.84 -20.74
N LYS A 307 6.04 4.49 -20.85
CA LYS A 307 5.98 3.75 -22.12
C LYS A 307 4.55 3.50 -22.63
N LEU A 308 3.54 3.89 -21.84
CA LEU A 308 2.13 3.75 -22.21
C LEU A 308 1.68 4.96 -23.02
N ASP A 309 1.77 4.90 -24.34
CA ASP A 309 1.23 5.93 -25.23
C ASP A 309 -0.29 5.80 -25.40
N GLY A 310 -0.98 6.94 -25.56
CA GLY A 310 -2.43 7.00 -25.77
C GLY A 310 -3.26 6.84 -24.49
N GLY A 311 -4.57 6.77 -24.64
CA GLY A 311 -5.51 6.63 -23.54
C GLY A 311 -5.51 5.22 -22.96
N LEU A 312 -5.78 5.15 -21.66
CA LEU A 312 -5.90 3.91 -20.89
C LEU A 312 -7.22 3.89 -20.14
N THR A 313 -7.98 2.80 -20.27
CA THR A 313 -9.22 2.61 -19.52
C THR A 313 -9.09 1.40 -18.60
N ILE A 314 -9.41 1.58 -17.32
CA ILE A 314 -9.53 0.48 -16.37
C ILE A 314 -10.99 0.32 -16.02
N THR A 315 -11.61 -0.77 -16.50
CA THR A 315 -13.02 -1.10 -16.21
C THR A 315 -13.06 -2.17 -15.13
N THR A 316 -13.54 -1.81 -13.95
CA THR A 316 -13.67 -2.73 -12.81
C THR A 316 -15.04 -3.37 -12.80
N TYR A 317 -15.08 -4.69 -12.96
CA TYR A 317 -16.29 -5.52 -12.89
C TYR A 317 -16.49 -5.99 -11.45
N VAL A 318 -17.59 -5.53 -10.85
CA VAL A 318 -17.89 -5.76 -9.43
C VAL A 318 -19.04 -6.74 -9.32
N ASN A 319 -18.74 -7.97 -8.92
CA ASN A 319 -19.79 -8.97 -8.67
C ASN A 319 -20.32 -8.84 -7.24
N LEU A 320 -21.65 -8.65 -7.11
CA LEU A 320 -22.34 -8.60 -5.82
C LEU A 320 -22.19 -9.91 -5.03
N MET A 321 -22.14 -11.04 -5.74
CA MET A 321 -22.10 -12.39 -5.17
C MET A 321 -20.67 -12.88 -4.90
N ASP A 322 -19.64 -12.07 -5.20
CA ASP A 322 -18.26 -12.44 -4.86
C ASP A 322 -18.05 -12.43 -3.35
N MET A 323 -17.75 -13.60 -2.79
CA MET A 323 -17.56 -13.80 -1.34
C MET A 323 -16.17 -13.39 -0.85
N ASN A 324 -15.20 -13.29 -1.76
CA ASN A 324 -13.86 -12.84 -1.41
C ASN A 324 -13.80 -11.32 -1.25
N TYR A 325 -14.19 -10.60 -2.30
CA TYR A 325 -14.14 -9.13 -2.29
C TYR A 325 -15.23 -8.53 -3.18
N SER A 326 -15.91 -7.52 -2.69
CA SER A 326 -16.86 -6.72 -3.45
C SER A 326 -16.98 -5.35 -2.81
N ILE A 327 -17.32 -4.35 -3.60
CA ILE A 327 -17.55 -2.98 -3.12
C ILE A 327 -19.00 -2.57 -3.34
N ASN A 328 -19.49 -1.67 -2.50
CA ASN A 328 -20.76 -1.01 -2.72
C ASN A 328 -20.57 0.12 -3.75
N HIS A 329 -21.57 0.30 -4.62
CA HIS A 329 -21.61 1.41 -5.59
C HIS A 329 -21.50 2.81 -4.94
N LYS A 330 -21.73 2.92 -3.61
CA LYS A 330 -21.55 4.14 -2.82
C LYS A 330 -20.10 4.36 -2.33
N ARG A 331 -19.18 3.41 -2.57
CA ARG A 331 -17.78 3.46 -2.08
C ARG A 331 -16.74 3.40 -3.20
N ILE A 332 -17.11 3.78 -4.42
CA ILE A 332 -16.24 3.77 -5.60
C ILE A 332 -14.99 4.61 -5.38
N THR A 333 -15.10 5.79 -4.78
CA THR A 333 -13.97 6.70 -4.53
C THR A 333 -12.86 6.06 -3.70
N ARG A 334 -13.22 5.19 -2.74
CA ARG A 334 -12.24 4.46 -1.92
C ARG A 334 -11.42 3.47 -2.77
N ASP A 335 -12.05 2.84 -3.73
CA ASP A 335 -11.36 1.92 -4.65
C ASP A 335 -10.51 2.69 -5.67
N MET A 336 -11.01 3.83 -6.18
CA MET A 336 -10.26 4.71 -7.08
C MET A 336 -8.96 5.25 -6.46
N ALA A 337 -8.92 5.45 -5.15
CA ALA A 337 -7.74 5.95 -4.44
C ALA A 337 -6.50 5.03 -4.62
N ARG A 338 -6.68 3.76 -4.91
CA ARG A 338 -5.61 2.79 -5.23
C ARG A 338 -4.83 3.19 -6.49
N TYR A 339 -5.54 3.73 -7.48
CA TYR A 339 -4.97 4.13 -8.76
C TYR A 339 -4.44 5.57 -8.76
N GLU A 340 -4.64 6.33 -7.68
CA GLU A 340 -4.30 7.76 -7.62
C GLU A 340 -2.83 8.04 -7.94
N ARG A 341 -1.91 7.18 -7.45
CA ARG A 341 -0.48 7.30 -7.76
C ARG A 341 -0.22 7.13 -9.26
N PHE A 342 -0.88 6.19 -9.92
CA PHE A 342 -0.75 5.95 -11.36
C PHE A 342 -1.39 7.08 -12.18
N VAL A 343 -2.55 7.56 -11.78
CA VAL A 343 -3.24 8.69 -12.44
C VAL A 343 -2.40 9.96 -12.40
N ARG A 344 -1.56 10.16 -11.37
CA ARG A 344 -0.63 11.31 -11.32
C ARG A 344 0.41 11.27 -12.44
N PHE A 345 0.87 10.10 -12.83
CA PHE A 345 1.84 9.90 -13.92
C PHE A 345 1.17 9.68 -15.28
N LYS A 346 -0.09 9.22 -15.31
CA LYS A 346 -0.88 8.99 -16.52
C LYS A 346 -2.28 9.61 -16.37
N PRO A 347 -2.41 10.92 -16.54
CA PRO A 347 -3.69 11.63 -16.34
C PRO A 347 -4.80 11.20 -17.31
N GLU A 348 -4.47 10.61 -18.46
CA GLU A 348 -5.43 10.09 -19.44
C GLU A 348 -6.07 8.76 -19.00
N MET A 349 -5.64 8.20 -17.87
CA MET A 349 -6.22 6.99 -17.30
C MET A 349 -7.67 7.21 -16.87
N LYS A 350 -8.59 6.47 -17.46
CA LYS A 350 -10.03 6.51 -17.15
C LYS A 350 -10.42 5.32 -16.30
N LEU A 351 -11.12 5.56 -15.19
CA LEU A 351 -11.59 4.52 -14.28
C LEU A 351 -13.11 4.36 -14.44
N LYS A 352 -13.57 3.17 -14.81
CA LYS A 352 -14.99 2.81 -14.99
C LYS A 352 -15.35 1.67 -14.04
N TYR A 353 -16.62 1.60 -13.64
CA TYR A 353 -17.13 0.54 -12.77
C TYR A 353 -18.42 -0.02 -13.38
N VAL A 354 -18.46 -1.36 -13.50
CA VAL A 354 -19.62 -2.13 -13.95
C VAL A 354 -20.03 -3.05 -12.81
N PHE A 355 -21.26 -2.89 -12.34
CA PHE A 355 -21.80 -3.69 -11.23
C PHE A 355 -22.71 -4.76 -11.80
N TYR A 356 -22.53 -6.02 -11.39
CA TYR A 356 -23.34 -7.15 -11.80
C TYR A 356 -23.52 -8.15 -10.66
N TYR A 357 -24.36 -9.14 -10.86
CA TYR A 357 -24.54 -10.24 -9.92
C TYR A 357 -24.61 -11.58 -10.65
N TYR A 358 -23.74 -12.49 -10.23
CA TYR A 358 -23.71 -13.86 -10.73
C TYR A 358 -22.98 -14.78 -9.76
N MET A 359 -23.49 -15.98 -9.60
CA MET A 359 -22.81 -17.12 -8.98
C MET A 359 -23.43 -18.41 -9.54
N ASP A 360 -22.60 -19.37 -9.86
CA ASP A 360 -23.08 -20.69 -10.29
C ASP A 360 -23.80 -21.36 -9.13
N THR A 361 -25.12 -21.58 -9.30
CA THR A 361 -26.01 -22.17 -8.30
C THR A 361 -25.74 -23.66 -8.05
N THR A 362 -25.02 -24.32 -8.96
CA THR A 362 -24.59 -25.73 -8.81
C THR A 362 -23.27 -25.87 -8.05
N SER A 363 -22.55 -24.77 -7.87
CA SER A 363 -21.24 -24.75 -7.24
C SER A 363 -21.28 -25.13 -5.76
N ARG A 364 -20.17 -25.73 -5.27
CA ARG A 364 -19.98 -25.98 -3.84
C ARG A 364 -20.03 -24.69 -3.01
N ALA A 365 -19.55 -23.59 -3.57
CA ALA A 365 -19.56 -22.28 -2.92
C ALA A 365 -21.00 -21.79 -2.68
N PHE A 366 -21.88 -21.88 -3.68
CA PHE A 366 -23.29 -21.50 -3.52
C PHE A 366 -23.96 -22.35 -2.42
N ASN A 367 -23.77 -23.66 -2.46
CA ASN A 367 -24.34 -24.58 -1.45
C ASN A 367 -23.78 -24.33 -0.04
N TYR A 368 -22.56 -23.88 0.08
CA TYR A 368 -21.95 -23.53 1.36
C TYR A 368 -22.50 -22.23 1.95
N TYR A 369 -22.51 -21.16 1.16
CA TYR A 369 -22.89 -19.82 1.66
C TYR A 369 -24.41 -19.58 1.68
N PHE A 370 -25.17 -20.24 0.80
CA PHE A 370 -26.61 -20.00 0.60
C PHE A 370 -27.45 -21.27 0.75
N ARG A 371 -27.03 -22.16 1.65
CA ARG A 371 -27.72 -23.44 1.88
C ARG A 371 -29.22 -23.26 2.10
N GLY A 372 -30.04 -23.90 1.29
CA GLY A 372 -31.50 -23.87 1.39
C GLY A 372 -32.18 -22.59 0.88
N LYS A 373 -31.44 -21.68 0.24
CA LYS A 373 -31.99 -20.46 -0.35
C LYS A 373 -32.18 -20.61 -1.85
N THR A 374 -33.22 -19.95 -2.38
CA THR A 374 -33.35 -19.77 -3.83
C THR A 374 -32.30 -18.75 -4.32
N TRP A 375 -32.01 -18.77 -5.62
CA TRP A 375 -31.14 -17.76 -6.25
C TRP A 375 -31.60 -16.33 -5.94
N LYS A 376 -32.91 -16.08 -6.08
CA LYS A 376 -33.49 -14.76 -5.83
C LYS A 376 -33.30 -14.30 -4.38
N ASP A 377 -33.57 -15.17 -3.41
CA ASP A 377 -33.41 -14.86 -2.00
C ASP A 377 -31.92 -14.59 -1.65
N ALA A 378 -31.01 -15.38 -2.23
CA ALA A 378 -29.57 -15.18 -2.04
C ALA A 378 -29.08 -13.81 -2.54
N VAL A 379 -29.54 -13.40 -3.74
CA VAL A 379 -29.22 -12.10 -4.31
C VAL A 379 -29.82 -10.95 -3.50
N GLU A 380 -31.08 -11.06 -3.08
CA GLU A 380 -31.75 -10.05 -2.26
C GLU A 380 -31.07 -9.90 -0.89
N ASP A 381 -30.67 -11.00 -0.27
CA ASP A 381 -29.99 -10.98 1.02
C ASP A 381 -28.60 -10.35 0.91
N GLN A 382 -27.83 -10.68 -0.14
CA GLN A 382 -26.55 -10.02 -0.40
C GLN A 382 -26.71 -8.53 -0.69
N ALA A 383 -27.76 -8.16 -1.42
CA ALA A 383 -28.05 -6.75 -1.68
C ALA A 383 -28.38 -5.99 -0.39
N LYS A 384 -29.16 -6.57 0.51
CA LYS A 384 -29.47 -6.01 1.83
C LYS A 384 -28.21 -5.89 2.69
N LEU A 385 -27.43 -6.98 2.80
CA LEU A 385 -26.17 -7.03 3.56
C LEU A 385 -25.18 -5.96 3.12
N ARG A 386 -25.07 -5.74 1.82
CA ARG A 386 -24.15 -4.75 1.24
C ARG A 386 -24.79 -3.36 1.02
N ASN A 387 -26.02 -3.15 1.45
CA ASN A 387 -26.77 -1.91 1.24
C ASN A 387 -26.77 -1.48 -0.25
N ALA A 388 -26.95 -2.44 -1.15
CA ALA A 388 -26.91 -2.28 -2.59
C ALA A 388 -28.32 -2.16 -3.18
N ARG A 389 -28.48 -1.38 -4.27
CA ARG A 389 -29.75 -1.25 -5.03
C ARG A 389 -29.66 -2.13 -6.27
N LEU A 390 -30.36 -3.27 -6.29
CA LEU A 390 -30.31 -4.26 -7.38
C LEU A 390 -30.63 -3.69 -8.77
N GLY A 391 -31.52 -2.71 -8.88
CA GLY A 391 -31.85 -2.09 -10.16
C GLY A 391 -30.68 -1.36 -10.87
N ARG A 392 -29.50 -1.33 -10.27
CA ARG A 392 -28.25 -0.78 -10.84
C ARG A 392 -27.22 -1.84 -11.19
N PHE A 393 -27.54 -3.09 -10.94
CA PHE A 393 -26.68 -4.21 -11.25
C PHE A 393 -27.15 -4.89 -12.52
N LEU A 394 -26.22 -5.13 -13.41
CA LEU A 394 -26.49 -5.86 -14.65
C LEU A 394 -26.66 -7.36 -14.36
N THR A 395 -27.43 -8.00 -15.18
CA THR A 395 -27.49 -9.47 -15.25
C THR A 395 -26.24 -10.02 -15.94
N ILE A 396 -25.98 -11.30 -15.75
CA ILE A 396 -24.84 -11.95 -16.41
C ILE A 396 -24.96 -11.90 -17.93
N ASP A 397 -26.15 -12.05 -18.47
CA ASP A 397 -26.42 -12.02 -19.91
C ASP A 397 -26.09 -10.64 -20.52
N GLU A 398 -26.30 -9.57 -19.76
CA GLU A 398 -25.94 -8.20 -20.16
C GLU A 398 -24.43 -8.01 -20.17
N VAL A 399 -23.72 -8.52 -19.16
CA VAL A 399 -22.25 -8.43 -19.09
C VAL A 399 -21.58 -9.27 -20.16
N GLN A 400 -22.09 -10.48 -20.43
CA GLN A 400 -21.53 -11.38 -21.45
C GLN A 400 -21.64 -10.83 -22.89
N LYS A 401 -22.51 -9.86 -23.14
CA LYS A 401 -22.56 -9.16 -24.45
C LYS A 401 -21.32 -8.28 -24.67
N GLU A 402 -20.70 -7.80 -23.59
CA GLU A 402 -19.53 -6.93 -23.65
C GLU A 402 -18.23 -7.70 -23.42
N ILE A 403 -18.23 -8.65 -22.47
CA ILE A 403 -17.04 -9.40 -22.07
C ILE A 403 -17.39 -10.76 -21.47
N ASP A 404 -16.59 -11.76 -21.79
CA ASP A 404 -16.61 -13.06 -21.11
C ASP A 404 -15.69 -13.03 -19.89
N LEU A 405 -16.27 -13.26 -18.71
CA LEU A 405 -15.57 -13.34 -17.43
C LEU A 405 -15.49 -14.77 -16.89
N SER A 406 -15.87 -15.78 -17.67
CA SER A 406 -15.86 -17.19 -17.26
C SER A 406 -14.47 -17.65 -16.83
N ASP A 407 -13.44 -17.32 -17.60
CA ASP A 407 -12.03 -17.62 -17.29
C ASP A 407 -11.51 -16.93 -16.01
N GLU A 408 -12.14 -15.82 -15.62
CA GLU A 408 -11.83 -15.13 -14.37
C GLU A 408 -12.75 -15.57 -13.20
N GLY A 409 -13.59 -16.59 -13.42
CA GLY A 409 -14.49 -17.15 -12.42
C GLY A 409 -15.53 -16.18 -11.91
N TYR A 410 -15.93 -15.19 -12.72
CA TYR A 410 -16.91 -14.15 -12.39
C TYR A 410 -16.61 -13.42 -11.08
N ARG A 411 -15.33 -13.22 -10.75
CA ARG A 411 -14.89 -12.53 -9.54
C ARG A 411 -14.82 -11.03 -9.74
N PHE A 412 -14.51 -10.31 -8.67
CA PHE A 412 -14.09 -8.91 -8.76
C PHE A 412 -12.77 -8.84 -9.55
N VAL A 413 -12.81 -8.19 -10.71
CA VAL A 413 -11.67 -8.09 -11.60
C VAL A 413 -11.69 -6.76 -12.34
N SER A 414 -10.53 -6.20 -12.67
CA SER A 414 -10.41 -4.99 -13.48
C SER A 414 -9.81 -5.33 -14.84
N LEU A 415 -10.49 -4.94 -15.92
CA LEU A 415 -9.97 -5.01 -17.27
C LEU A 415 -9.21 -3.71 -17.56
N ILE A 416 -7.94 -3.83 -17.87
CA ILE A 416 -7.08 -2.74 -18.36
C ILE A 416 -7.07 -2.82 -19.88
N GLU A 417 -7.44 -1.74 -20.54
CA GLU A 417 -7.55 -1.67 -21.99
C GLU A 417 -6.91 -0.38 -22.53
N ARG A 418 -6.05 -0.50 -23.51
CA ARG A 418 -5.45 0.61 -24.26
C ARG A 418 -6.28 0.96 -25.49
N GLU A 419 -6.13 2.17 -26.00
CA GLU A 419 -6.77 2.61 -27.25
C GLU A 419 -6.37 1.77 -28.46
N ASN A 420 -5.22 1.12 -28.45
CA ASN A 420 -4.78 0.20 -29.52
C ASN A 420 -5.42 -1.19 -29.47
N GLY A 421 -6.33 -1.46 -28.49
CA GLY A 421 -7.03 -2.71 -28.32
C GLY A 421 -6.33 -3.76 -27.48
N GLU A 422 -5.08 -3.52 -27.03
CA GLU A 422 -4.42 -4.40 -26.07
C GLU A 422 -5.11 -4.36 -24.72
N LYS A 423 -5.33 -5.55 -24.14
CA LYS A 423 -6.07 -5.70 -22.90
C LYS A 423 -5.51 -6.79 -22.00
N THR A 424 -5.68 -6.59 -20.69
CA THR A 424 -5.32 -7.58 -19.67
C THR A 424 -6.19 -7.45 -18.44
N PHE A 425 -6.24 -8.52 -17.64
CA PHE A 425 -6.94 -8.50 -16.36
C PHE A 425 -6.01 -8.20 -15.19
N LEU A 426 -6.46 -7.32 -14.31
CA LEU A 426 -5.90 -7.08 -12.99
C LEU A 426 -6.82 -7.69 -11.95
N ARG A 427 -6.31 -8.61 -11.14
CA ARG A 427 -7.09 -9.53 -10.31
C ARG A 427 -7.08 -9.15 -8.83
N THR A 428 -8.01 -9.73 -8.08
CA THR A 428 -8.00 -9.77 -6.61
C THR A 428 -7.49 -11.14 -6.13
N PHE A 429 -6.98 -11.19 -4.87
CA PHE A 429 -6.26 -12.34 -4.34
C PHE A 429 -6.91 -12.90 -3.09
N TYR A 430 -6.62 -14.17 -2.75
CA TYR A 430 -7.11 -14.84 -1.56
C TYR A 430 -6.16 -14.69 -0.36
N ASP A 431 -5.59 -13.52 -0.22
CA ASP A 431 -4.75 -13.15 0.93
C ASP A 431 -5.41 -12.08 1.82
N SER A 432 -4.74 -11.69 2.90
CA SER A 432 -5.24 -10.66 3.82
C SER A 432 -5.42 -9.28 3.17
N ARG A 433 -4.62 -8.94 2.17
CA ARG A 433 -4.68 -7.66 1.44
C ARG A 433 -5.77 -7.61 0.38
N LYS A 434 -6.11 -8.76 -0.20
CA LYS A 434 -7.13 -8.99 -1.25
C LYS A 434 -6.93 -8.18 -2.54
N LEU A 435 -6.60 -6.91 -2.46
CA LEU A 435 -6.48 -5.97 -3.57
C LEU A 435 -5.05 -5.93 -4.14
N PRO A 436 -4.89 -5.68 -5.45
CA PRO A 436 -3.58 -5.53 -6.06
C PRO A 436 -2.81 -4.33 -5.50
N SER A 437 -1.52 -4.50 -5.34
CA SER A 437 -0.56 -3.48 -4.93
C SER A 437 0.14 -2.85 -6.14
N GLU A 438 1.16 -2.02 -5.90
CA GLU A 438 1.93 -1.39 -6.96
C GLU A 438 2.60 -2.41 -7.90
N ILE A 439 3.06 -3.57 -7.38
CA ILE A 439 3.70 -4.62 -8.18
C ILE A 439 2.74 -5.17 -9.24
N GLU A 440 1.57 -5.65 -8.80
CA GLU A 440 0.61 -6.30 -9.69
C GLU A 440 -0.03 -5.31 -10.67
N ILE A 441 -0.27 -4.06 -10.24
CA ILE A 441 -0.76 -3.01 -11.15
C ILE A 441 0.30 -2.71 -12.21
N SER A 442 1.56 -2.54 -11.82
CA SER A 442 2.66 -2.26 -12.74
C SER A 442 2.94 -3.43 -13.67
N ALA A 443 2.84 -4.68 -13.18
CA ALA A 443 2.96 -5.89 -14.00
C ALA A 443 1.85 -5.96 -15.06
N ALA A 444 0.60 -5.66 -14.68
CA ALA A 444 -0.52 -5.61 -15.60
C ALA A 444 -0.38 -4.47 -16.63
N LEU A 445 0.11 -3.30 -16.21
CA LEU A 445 0.40 -2.18 -17.12
C LEU A 445 1.55 -2.52 -18.07
N LYS A 446 2.60 -3.20 -17.59
CA LYS A 446 3.70 -3.67 -18.43
C LYS A 446 3.19 -4.63 -19.50
N ARG A 447 2.24 -5.51 -19.19
CA ARG A 447 1.63 -6.47 -20.13
C ARG A 447 0.94 -5.80 -21.32
N VAL A 448 0.30 -4.66 -21.11
CA VAL A 448 -0.33 -3.91 -22.21
C VAL A 448 0.62 -2.89 -22.85
N ALA A 449 1.80 -2.63 -22.27
CA ALA A 449 2.81 -1.71 -22.82
C ALA A 449 3.80 -2.41 -23.75
N MET A 450 4.16 -3.66 -23.45
CA MET A 450 5.22 -4.39 -24.15
C MET A 450 5.01 -5.90 -24.10
N LYS A 451 5.71 -6.63 -24.98
CA LYS A 451 5.71 -8.08 -24.97
C LYS A 451 6.35 -8.61 -23.68
N LEU A 452 5.67 -9.52 -23.02
CA LEU A 452 6.14 -10.13 -21.77
C LEU A 452 6.97 -11.40 -22.03
N PRO A 453 7.85 -11.78 -21.08
CA PRO A 453 8.51 -13.08 -21.10
C PRO A 453 7.49 -14.22 -21.02
N ARG A 454 7.65 -15.20 -21.92
CA ARG A 454 6.80 -16.40 -22.00
C ARG A 454 7.50 -17.56 -21.30
N VAL A 455 6.81 -18.16 -20.34
CA VAL A 455 7.30 -19.30 -19.58
C VAL A 455 6.52 -20.54 -19.98
N GLY A 456 7.20 -21.52 -20.57
CA GLY A 456 6.65 -22.82 -20.89
C GLY A 456 6.88 -23.81 -19.76
N VAL A 457 5.84 -24.56 -19.38
CA VAL A 457 5.97 -25.65 -18.40
C VAL A 457 5.76 -26.96 -19.12
N VAL A 458 6.73 -27.86 -19.02
CA VAL A 458 6.68 -29.17 -19.70
C VAL A 458 5.68 -30.09 -19.01
N PHE A 459 4.74 -30.61 -19.80
CA PHE A 459 3.78 -31.65 -19.40
C PHE A 459 4.03 -32.88 -20.27
N LEU A 460 4.36 -34.03 -19.66
CA LEU A 460 4.44 -35.30 -20.36
C LEU A 460 3.03 -35.88 -20.51
N LEU A 461 2.67 -36.20 -21.75
CA LEU A 461 1.31 -36.65 -22.10
C LEU A 461 0.94 -38.01 -21.49
N ARG A 462 1.91 -38.80 -21.14
CA ARG A 462 1.73 -40.17 -20.65
C ARG A 462 1.55 -40.26 -19.15
N ALA A 463 1.89 -39.21 -18.40
CA ALA A 463 1.75 -39.22 -16.98
C ALA A 463 0.25 -39.16 -16.58
N PRO A 464 -0.29 -40.15 -15.85
CA PRO A 464 -1.67 -40.16 -15.44
C PRO A 464 -1.99 -38.91 -14.62
N VAL A 465 -3.00 -38.17 -15.04
CA VAL A 465 -3.50 -36.93 -14.38
C VAL A 465 -3.90 -37.18 -12.90
N PHE A 466 -4.14 -38.43 -12.52
CA PHE A 466 -4.60 -38.85 -11.21
C PHE A 466 -3.58 -38.80 -10.05
N PHE A 467 -2.29 -38.74 -10.33
CA PHE A 467 -1.25 -38.79 -9.29
C PHE A 467 -0.75 -37.43 -8.79
N ARG A 468 -1.24 -36.33 -9.36
CA ARG A 468 -0.95 -35.00 -8.82
C ARG A 468 -2.05 -34.62 -7.84
N GLY A 469 -1.92 -35.03 -6.60
CA GLY A 469 -2.76 -34.51 -5.52
C GLY A 469 -2.71 -33.00 -5.48
N LEU A 470 -3.80 -32.33 -5.10
CA LEU A 470 -3.91 -30.86 -5.00
C LEU A 470 -2.71 -30.19 -4.26
N LEU A 471 -2.01 -30.92 -3.41
CA LEU A 471 -0.88 -30.45 -2.60
C LEU A 471 0.43 -30.32 -3.40
N TRP A 472 0.59 -31.04 -4.52
CA TRP A 472 1.82 -31.10 -5.32
C TRP A 472 1.68 -30.41 -6.67
N ASP A 473 0.72 -29.50 -6.81
CA ASP A 473 0.45 -28.82 -8.04
C ASP A 473 1.31 -27.54 -8.18
N TYR A 474 2.31 -27.59 -9.04
CA TYR A 474 3.13 -26.43 -9.39
C TYR A 474 2.33 -25.33 -10.11
N SER A 475 1.14 -25.63 -10.64
CA SER A 475 0.28 -24.65 -11.29
C SER A 475 -0.14 -23.53 -10.33
N TYR A 476 -0.16 -23.81 -9.02
CA TYR A 476 -0.47 -22.82 -7.99
C TYR A 476 0.47 -21.61 -8.01
N MET A 477 1.77 -21.84 -8.24
CA MET A 477 2.74 -20.76 -8.32
C MET A 477 2.86 -20.14 -9.70
N MET A 478 2.49 -20.86 -10.75
CA MET A 478 2.66 -20.38 -12.12
C MET A 478 1.41 -19.70 -12.63
N ALA A 479 0.24 -20.34 -12.54
CA ALA A 479 -0.96 -19.96 -13.26
C ALA A 479 -2.19 -19.68 -12.37
N GLU A 480 -2.10 -19.86 -11.03
CA GLU A 480 -3.25 -19.63 -10.17
C GLU A 480 -3.60 -18.13 -10.09
N LYS A 481 -4.73 -17.77 -10.68
CA LYS A 481 -5.20 -16.39 -10.80
C LYS A 481 -5.52 -15.72 -9.46
N THR A 482 -5.78 -16.52 -8.42
CA THR A 482 -6.10 -16.03 -7.06
C THR A 482 -4.89 -15.90 -6.15
N ASN A 483 -3.75 -16.43 -6.57
CA ASN A 483 -2.48 -16.31 -5.86
C ASN A 483 -1.73 -15.07 -6.34
N ARG A 484 -1.51 -14.11 -5.43
CA ARG A 484 -0.78 -12.86 -5.73
C ARG A 484 0.60 -13.10 -6.32
N GLN A 485 1.32 -14.08 -5.80
CA GLN A 485 2.69 -14.40 -6.17
C GLN A 485 2.80 -15.33 -7.37
N ALA A 486 1.66 -15.79 -7.94
CA ALA A 486 1.71 -16.57 -9.16
C ALA A 486 2.29 -15.75 -10.32
N LEU A 487 3.15 -16.35 -11.11
CA LEU A 487 3.89 -15.69 -12.19
C LEU A 487 2.97 -14.95 -13.16
N ILE A 488 1.77 -15.49 -13.42
CA ILE A 488 0.77 -14.83 -14.28
C ILE A 488 0.35 -13.46 -13.73
N ASN A 489 0.39 -13.25 -12.42
CA ASN A 489 0.07 -11.98 -11.77
C ASN A 489 1.31 -11.09 -11.57
N GLN A 490 2.51 -11.66 -11.73
CA GLN A 490 3.79 -10.95 -11.64
C GLN A 490 4.34 -10.49 -13.00
N GLY A 491 3.59 -10.70 -14.08
CA GLY A 491 3.92 -10.17 -15.41
C GLY A 491 4.45 -11.20 -16.39
N PHE A 492 4.39 -12.50 -16.11
CA PHE A 492 4.77 -13.56 -17.04
C PHE A 492 3.57 -14.14 -17.77
N ASP A 493 3.76 -14.53 -19.02
CA ASP A 493 2.79 -15.35 -19.75
C ASP A 493 3.15 -16.82 -19.59
N ILE A 494 2.19 -17.62 -19.11
CA ILE A 494 2.40 -19.03 -18.79
C ILE A 494 1.68 -19.91 -19.80
N GLU A 495 2.38 -20.86 -20.38
CA GLU A 495 1.78 -21.84 -21.27
C GLU A 495 2.21 -23.29 -20.95
N LYS A 496 1.31 -24.22 -21.21
CA LYS A 496 1.60 -25.66 -21.10
C LYS A 496 2.29 -26.14 -22.39
N VAL A 497 3.41 -26.80 -22.22
CA VAL A 497 4.22 -27.31 -23.33
C VAL A 497 4.18 -28.83 -23.38
N TYR A 498 3.84 -29.36 -24.53
CA TYR A 498 3.88 -30.78 -24.79
C TYR A 498 5.02 -31.06 -25.80
N LEU A 499 6.14 -31.59 -25.30
CA LEU A 499 7.30 -31.89 -26.12
C LEU A 499 6.94 -32.91 -27.22
N GLY A 500 7.55 -32.77 -28.41
CA GLY A 500 7.32 -33.66 -29.55
C GLY A 500 6.02 -33.40 -30.33
N ARG A 501 5.10 -32.51 -29.88
CA ARG A 501 3.88 -32.19 -30.64
C ARG A 501 3.85 -30.80 -31.24
N ASN A 502 4.57 -29.85 -30.68
CA ASN A 502 4.47 -28.45 -31.10
C ASN A 502 5.86 -27.78 -31.08
N GLU A 503 6.75 -28.22 -31.96
CA GLU A 503 8.14 -27.73 -32.00
C GLU A 503 8.26 -26.22 -32.26
N ARG A 504 7.33 -25.62 -33.04
CA ARG A 504 7.29 -24.18 -33.30
C ARG A 504 6.93 -23.35 -32.06
N GLY A 505 6.29 -23.96 -31.04
CA GLY A 505 5.96 -23.31 -29.80
C GLY A 505 7.18 -23.04 -28.92
N LEU A 506 8.16 -23.94 -28.90
CA LEU A 506 9.38 -23.81 -28.10
C LEU A 506 10.21 -22.58 -28.46
N ASP A 507 10.27 -22.25 -29.77
CA ASP A 507 11.01 -21.09 -30.25
C ASP A 507 10.47 -19.73 -29.78
N SER A 508 9.27 -19.70 -29.25
CA SER A 508 8.64 -18.47 -28.77
C SER A 508 8.79 -18.27 -27.26
N LEU A 509 9.31 -19.28 -26.54
CA LEU A 509 9.50 -19.23 -25.10
C LEU A 509 10.80 -18.53 -24.71
N ASP A 510 10.75 -17.76 -23.64
CA ASP A 510 11.92 -17.14 -23.03
C ASP A 510 12.50 -18.02 -21.93
N VAL A 511 11.66 -18.76 -21.22
CA VAL A 511 12.04 -19.71 -20.16
C VAL A 511 11.26 -21.00 -20.33
N LEU A 512 11.93 -22.14 -20.25
CA LEU A 512 11.31 -23.47 -20.18
C LEU A 512 11.52 -24.06 -18.79
N VAL A 513 10.46 -24.66 -18.21
CA VAL A 513 10.50 -25.32 -16.91
C VAL A 513 10.29 -26.82 -17.12
N VAL A 514 11.28 -27.61 -16.74
CA VAL A 514 11.26 -29.07 -16.73
C VAL A 514 11.32 -29.52 -15.27
N ALA A 515 10.21 -29.96 -14.70
CA ALA A 515 10.14 -30.35 -13.32
C ALA A 515 9.61 -31.78 -13.19
N GLU A 516 10.30 -32.59 -12.41
CA GLU A 516 9.90 -33.94 -11.95
C GLU A 516 9.21 -34.79 -13.04
N PRO A 517 9.89 -35.19 -14.13
CA PRO A 517 9.30 -36.08 -15.11
C PRO A 517 9.00 -37.43 -14.44
N LEU A 518 7.78 -37.93 -14.63
CA LEU A 518 7.33 -39.21 -14.03
C LEU A 518 7.69 -40.42 -14.92
N GLU A 519 8.17 -40.18 -16.13
CA GLU A 519 8.54 -41.19 -17.12
C GLU A 519 9.78 -40.72 -17.89
N PRO A 520 10.56 -41.63 -18.48
CA PRO A 520 11.69 -41.29 -19.36
C PRO A 520 11.23 -40.48 -20.57
N PHE A 521 12.00 -39.50 -20.96
CA PHE A 521 11.79 -38.78 -22.22
C PHE A 521 12.01 -39.70 -23.41
N SER A 522 11.19 -39.57 -24.45
CA SER A 522 11.42 -40.18 -25.74
C SER A 522 12.59 -39.49 -26.49
N GLU A 523 13.17 -40.13 -27.49
CA GLU A 523 14.24 -39.53 -28.30
C GLU A 523 13.80 -38.19 -28.93
N VAL A 524 12.57 -38.09 -29.43
CA VAL A 524 12.01 -36.86 -30.00
C VAL A 524 11.94 -35.74 -28.98
N GLU A 525 11.54 -36.04 -27.75
CA GLU A 525 11.45 -35.08 -26.64
C GLU A 525 12.85 -34.62 -26.22
N LEU A 526 13.82 -35.54 -26.14
CA LEU A 526 15.22 -35.22 -25.84
C LEU A 526 15.85 -34.33 -26.91
N ASP A 527 15.60 -34.64 -28.20
CA ASP A 527 16.09 -33.83 -29.32
C ASP A 527 15.48 -32.42 -29.30
N ALA A 528 14.21 -32.30 -28.91
CA ALA A 528 13.57 -30.99 -28.76
C ALA A 528 14.19 -30.19 -27.61
N LEU A 529 14.45 -30.82 -26.46
CA LEU A 529 15.14 -30.20 -25.33
C LEU A 529 16.57 -29.81 -25.68
N LYS A 530 17.31 -30.67 -26.38
CA LYS A 530 18.66 -30.38 -26.82
C LYS A 530 18.70 -29.14 -27.72
N ARG A 531 17.85 -29.10 -28.76
CA ARG A 531 17.72 -27.92 -29.63
C ARG A 531 17.39 -26.66 -28.86
N TYR A 532 16.48 -26.75 -27.87
CA TYR A 532 16.10 -25.62 -27.02
C TYR A 532 17.31 -25.10 -26.20
N ILE A 533 18.08 -25.98 -25.56
CA ILE A 533 19.29 -25.64 -24.82
C ILE A 533 20.38 -25.06 -25.74
N GLU A 534 20.60 -25.66 -26.91
CA GLU A 534 21.58 -25.18 -27.90
C GLU A 534 21.18 -23.81 -28.51
N SER A 535 19.88 -23.45 -28.51
CA SER A 535 19.41 -22.15 -28.98
C SER A 535 19.75 -20.98 -28.06
N GLY A 536 20.35 -21.24 -26.89
CA GLY A 536 20.76 -20.21 -25.93
C GLY A 536 19.59 -19.63 -25.09
N ARG A 537 18.50 -20.37 -24.95
CA ARG A 537 17.32 -19.95 -24.16
C ARG A 537 17.41 -20.40 -22.72
N ASN A 538 16.63 -19.73 -21.84
CA ASN A 538 16.69 -19.97 -20.42
C ASN A 538 15.91 -21.23 -20.01
N LEU A 539 16.39 -21.93 -18.98
CA LEU A 539 15.84 -23.21 -18.55
C LEU A 539 15.83 -23.31 -17.02
N ILE A 540 14.80 -23.95 -16.49
CA ILE A 540 14.78 -24.47 -15.11
C ILE A 540 14.66 -25.98 -15.18
N VAL A 541 15.56 -26.70 -14.50
CA VAL A 541 15.49 -28.14 -14.29
C VAL A 541 15.34 -28.40 -12.80
N ALA A 542 14.23 -29.01 -12.39
CA ALA A 542 13.97 -29.33 -11.00
C ALA A 542 13.77 -30.86 -10.88
N GLY A 543 14.64 -31.50 -10.12
CA GLY A 543 14.64 -32.94 -9.92
C GLY A 543 14.14 -33.34 -8.53
N LYS A 544 14.07 -34.66 -8.33
CA LYS A 544 13.78 -35.30 -7.07
C LYS A 544 14.50 -36.64 -7.01
N PRO A 545 15.08 -37.08 -5.89
CA PRO A 545 15.92 -38.26 -5.81
C PRO A 545 15.34 -39.54 -6.39
N LYS A 546 14.03 -39.70 -6.47
CA LYS A 546 13.36 -40.88 -7.04
C LYS A 546 13.14 -40.82 -8.55
N THR A 547 13.20 -39.62 -9.15
CA THR A 547 12.91 -39.38 -10.58
C THR A 547 14.08 -38.75 -11.30
N ASP A 548 15.20 -38.54 -10.63
CA ASP A 548 16.44 -37.96 -11.15
C ASP A 548 17.00 -38.74 -12.35
N MET A 549 16.85 -40.09 -12.35
CA MET A 549 17.26 -40.93 -13.46
C MET A 549 16.59 -40.53 -14.79
N TYR A 550 15.39 -40.02 -14.78
CA TYR A 550 14.70 -39.56 -15.99
C TYR A 550 15.22 -38.21 -16.49
N LEU A 551 15.76 -37.40 -15.59
CA LEU A 551 16.38 -36.12 -15.93
C LEU A 551 17.84 -36.26 -16.34
N GLN A 552 18.51 -37.41 -16.08
CA GLN A 552 19.92 -37.61 -16.31
C GLN A 552 20.35 -37.24 -17.73
N PRO A 553 19.63 -37.59 -18.83
CA PRO A 553 20.02 -37.19 -20.18
C PRO A 553 20.04 -35.67 -20.39
N VAL A 554 19.16 -34.93 -19.72
CA VAL A 554 19.14 -33.46 -19.77
C VAL A 554 20.27 -32.88 -18.92
N MET A 555 20.54 -33.46 -17.78
CA MET A 555 21.65 -33.08 -16.90
C MET A 555 23.03 -33.30 -17.53
N ASP A 556 23.21 -34.35 -18.32
CA ASP A 556 24.41 -34.61 -19.07
C ASP A 556 24.71 -33.52 -20.12
N MET A 557 23.67 -32.94 -20.73
CA MET A 557 23.81 -31.79 -21.63
C MET A 557 24.32 -30.54 -20.88
N LEU A 558 24.05 -30.43 -19.58
CA LEU A 558 24.45 -29.30 -18.72
C LEU A 558 25.79 -29.56 -18.00
N GLY A 559 26.27 -30.81 -17.96
CA GLY A 559 27.47 -31.20 -17.23
C GLY A 559 27.31 -31.22 -15.72
N VAL A 560 26.06 -31.36 -15.24
CA VAL A 560 25.69 -31.42 -13.81
C VAL A 560 24.97 -32.73 -13.54
N HIS A 561 25.25 -33.37 -12.39
CA HIS A 561 24.58 -34.60 -11.99
C HIS A 561 23.97 -34.47 -10.61
N PHE A 562 22.92 -35.22 -10.37
CA PHE A 562 22.41 -35.43 -9.00
C PHE A 562 23.32 -36.44 -8.29
N GLU A 563 23.71 -36.16 -7.05
CA GLU A 563 24.36 -37.15 -6.20
C GLU A 563 23.31 -38.18 -5.77
N GLU A 564 23.71 -39.46 -5.75
CA GLU A 564 22.83 -40.53 -5.28
C GLU A 564 22.45 -40.38 -3.80
N GLY A 565 21.19 -40.68 -3.46
CA GLY A 565 20.66 -40.60 -2.12
C GLY A 565 19.83 -39.36 -1.86
N ILE A 566 19.17 -39.35 -0.69
CA ILE A 566 18.36 -38.22 -0.24
C ILE A 566 19.15 -37.45 0.83
N LEU A 567 19.21 -36.15 0.72
CA LEU A 567 19.88 -35.34 1.72
C LEU A 567 19.10 -35.36 3.04
N VAL A 568 19.81 -35.63 4.12
CA VAL A 568 19.31 -35.65 5.49
C VAL A 568 20.17 -34.78 6.38
N GLN A 569 19.57 -34.26 7.43
CA GLN A 569 20.23 -33.48 8.46
C GLN A 569 19.94 -34.08 9.85
N HIS A 570 20.71 -33.66 10.83
CA HIS A 570 20.41 -34.08 12.20
C HIS A 570 19.03 -33.60 12.60
N PRO A 571 18.23 -34.48 13.28
CA PRO A 571 16.90 -34.08 13.69
C PRO A 571 16.98 -32.88 14.63
N LYS A 572 16.26 -31.84 14.26
CA LYS A 572 16.03 -30.64 15.07
C LYS A 572 14.53 -30.54 15.27
N ASP A 573 14.10 -30.52 16.50
CA ASP A 573 12.67 -30.48 16.85
C ASP A 573 11.86 -31.68 16.26
N ASP A 574 10.57 -31.51 16.07
CA ASP A 574 9.65 -32.55 15.57
C ASP A 574 9.57 -32.60 14.03
N TYR A 575 10.61 -32.20 13.29
CA TYR A 575 10.60 -32.21 11.83
C TYR A 575 11.26 -33.45 11.25
N PRO A 576 10.78 -33.93 10.06
CA PRO A 576 11.43 -35.04 9.37
C PRO A 576 12.89 -34.70 9.02
N VAL A 577 13.77 -35.69 9.20
CA VAL A 577 15.22 -35.49 8.95
C VAL A 577 15.57 -35.18 7.52
N ASN A 578 14.70 -35.55 6.56
CA ASN A 578 14.80 -35.25 5.13
C ASN A 578 14.18 -33.87 4.73
N LEU A 579 13.64 -33.13 5.68
CA LEU A 579 13.24 -31.73 5.45
C LEU A 579 14.44 -30.84 5.69
N LEU A 580 15.15 -30.54 4.61
CA LEU A 580 16.41 -29.82 4.67
C LEU A 580 16.19 -28.31 4.87
N SER A 581 17.01 -27.72 5.74
CA SER A 581 17.10 -26.26 5.92
C SER A 581 18.29 -25.72 5.12
N CYS A 582 18.04 -24.77 4.23
CA CYS A 582 19.02 -24.22 3.30
C CYS A 582 19.15 -22.70 3.44
N ARG A 583 20.28 -22.17 2.98
CA ARG A 583 20.54 -20.73 2.90
C ARG A 583 21.07 -20.36 1.53
N ALA A 584 20.84 -19.09 1.12
CA ALA A 584 21.45 -18.54 -0.07
C ALA A 584 22.94 -18.25 0.16
N THR A 585 23.75 -18.41 -0.89
CA THR A 585 25.16 -18.07 -0.87
C THR A 585 25.38 -16.57 -1.15
N LEU A 586 26.52 -16.04 -0.74
CA LEU A 586 26.91 -14.65 -1.09
C LEU A 586 27.05 -14.47 -2.61
N GLU A 587 27.41 -15.51 -3.34
CA GLU A 587 27.46 -15.51 -4.81
C GLU A 587 26.06 -15.39 -5.43
N ALA A 588 25.05 -16.05 -4.84
CA ALA A 588 23.65 -15.88 -5.22
C ALA A 588 23.18 -14.44 -5.03
N GLY A 589 23.64 -13.76 -3.97
CA GLY A 589 23.34 -12.35 -3.73
C GLY A 589 23.84 -11.39 -4.82
N LYS A 590 24.76 -11.83 -5.69
CA LYS A 590 25.27 -11.05 -6.83
C LYS A 590 24.40 -11.18 -8.09
N ILE A 591 23.55 -12.20 -8.17
CA ILE A 591 22.76 -12.49 -9.36
C ILE A 591 21.28 -12.07 -9.25
N SER A 592 20.78 -11.86 -8.04
CA SER A 592 19.42 -11.35 -7.82
C SER A 592 19.34 -10.52 -6.55
N ARG A 593 18.60 -9.40 -6.62
CA ARG A 593 18.29 -8.54 -5.47
C ARG A 593 17.52 -9.27 -4.37
N PHE A 594 16.71 -10.26 -4.71
CA PHE A 594 15.98 -11.07 -3.74
C PHE A 594 16.94 -11.97 -2.96
N PHE A 595 17.87 -12.65 -3.62
CA PHE A 595 18.92 -13.42 -2.95
C PHE A 595 19.83 -12.53 -2.08
N LYS A 596 20.18 -11.34 -2.57
CA LYS A 596 20.95 -10.38 -1.78
C LYS A 596 20.26 -10.06 -0.46
N ARG A 597 18.97 -9.74 -0.53
CA ARG A 597 18.17 -9.47 0.67
C ARG A 597 18.08 -10.70 1.58
N SER A 598 17.87 -11.89 1.01
CA SER A 598 17.82 -13.14 1.78
C SER A 598 19.13 -13.43 2.52
N CYS A 599 20.29 -13.08 1.94
CA CYS A 599 21.57 -13.17 2.64
C CYS A 599 21.67 -12.16 3.80
N GLU A 600 21.14 -10.94 3.60
CA GLU A 600 21.19 -9.86 4.62
C GLU A 600 20.35 -10.18 5.86
N ILE A 601 19.19 -10.85 5.68
CA ILE A 601 18.26 -11.20 6.77
C ILE A 601 18.35 -12.68 7.18
N ASP A 602 19.29 -13.43 6.62
CA ASP A 602 19.51 -14.87 6.84
C ASP A 602 18.25 -15.72 6.64
N ASP A 603 17.54 -15.51 5.51
CA ASP A 603 16.35 -16.28 5.13
C ASP A 603 16.59 -17.79 5.14
N ASN A 604 15.58 -18.54 5.53
CA ASN A 604 15.61 -19.99 5.49
C ASN A 604 14.77 -20.54 4.34
N PHE A 605 15.37 -21.44 3.55
CA PHE A 605 14.69 -22.16 2.47
C PHE A 605 14.56 -23.63 2.84
N THR A 606 13.38 -24.19 2.64
CA THR A 606 13.08 -25.56 3.02
C THR A 606 12.98 -26.47 1.79
N MET A 607 13.64 -27.63 1.85
CA MET A 607 13.72 -28.60 0.77
C MET A 607 13.24 -29.97 1.27
N PRO A 608 12.01 -30.41 0.94
CA PRO A 608 11.44 -31.65 1.43
C PRO A 608 11.86 -32.88 0.61
N GLY A 609 13.10 -33.30 0.74
CA GLY A 609 13.63 -34.51 0.08
C GLY A 609 14.56 -34.22 -1.10
N ALA A 610 15.54 -33.37 -0.88
CA ALA A 610 16.49 -32.90 -1.91
C ALA A 610 17.58 -33.92 -2.24
N ALA A 611 18.09 -33.88 -3.47
CA ALA A 611 19.38 -34.43 -3.88
C ALA A 611 20.44 -33.32 -3.93
N ALA A 612 21.69 -33.67 -3.64
CA ALA A 612 22.82 -32.78 -3.87
C ALA A 612 23.14 -32.69 -5.36
N LEU A 613 23.69 -31.57 -5.79
CA LEU A 613 24.14 -31.32 -7.16
C LEU A 613 25.65 -31.27 -7.24
N LYS A 614 26.20 -31.94 -8.25
CA LYS A 614 27.64 -31.99 -8.51
C LYS A 614 27.92 -31.60 -9.98
N VAL A 615 28.86 -30.70 -10.18
CA VAL A 615 29.38 -30.38 -11.52
C VAL A 615 30.39 -31.48 -11.91
N VAL A 616 30.10 -32.21 -12.97
CA VAL A 616 30.94 -33.33 -13.43
C VAL A 616 31.80 -32.92 -14.63
N GLU A 617 31.21 -32.13 -15.53
CA GLU A 617 31.90 -31.70 -16.76
C GLU A 617 31.60 -30.23 -17.05
N ASN A 618 32.60 -29.47 -17.48
CA ASN A 618 32.38 -28.10 -17.89
C ASN A 618 31.90 -28.03 -19.34
N LYS A 619 30.62 -27.82 -19.56
CA LYS A 619 29.99 -27.62 -20.88
C LYS A 619 30.04 -26.15 -21.35
N GLY A 620 30.98 -25.37 -20.86
CA GLY A 620 31.10 -23.93 -21.16
C GLY A 620 30.24 -23.03 -20.31
N PHE A 621 29.63 -23.55 -19.24
CA PHE A 621 28.88 -22.78 -18.28
C PHE A 621 29.76 -22.29 -17.15
N LYS A 622 29.55 -21.02 -16.75
CA LYS A 622 29.97 -20.53 -15.44
C LYS A 622 28.95 -21.00 -14.43
N THR A 623 29.39 -21.69 -13.39
CA THR A 623 28.54 -22.30 -12.36
C THR A 623 28.59 -21.49 -11.09
N ILE A 624 27.43 -21.20 -10.52
CA ILE A 624 27.27 -20.44 -9.27
C ILE A 624 26.41 -21.28 -8.31
N PRO A 625 26.92 -21.67 -7.12
CA PRO A 625 26.10 -22.31 -6.12
C PRO A 625 25.10 -21.27 -5.54
N VAL A 626 23.81 -21.56 -5.63
CA VAL A 626 22.75 -20.65 -5.20
C VAL A 626 22.29 -20.98 -3.79
N LEU A 627 21.89 -22.24 -3.54
CA LEU A 627 21.49 -22.71 -2.23
C LEU A 627 22.40 -23.83 -1.74
N ILE A 628 22.75 -23.74 -0.46
CA ILE A 628 23.53 -24.75 0.26
C ILE A 628 22.83 -25.16 1.54
N SER A 629 23.09 -26.36 2.04
CA SER A 629 22.61 -26.81 3.35
C SER A 629 23.12 -25.90 4.47
N ARG A 630 22.26 -25.58 5.45
CA ARG A 630 22.69 -24.84 6.66
C ARG A 630 23.51 -25.71 7.59
N ASP A 631 23.13 -26.98 7.72
CA ASP A 631 23.87 -27.93 8.54
C ASP A 631 25.11 -28.44 7.79
N SER A 632 26.26 -28.31 8.42
CA SER A 632 27.52 -28.84 7.91
C SER A 632 27.64 -30.37 8.09
N ALA A 633 26.79 -30.94 8.93
CA ALA A 633 26.73 -32.40 9.17
C ALA A 633 25.60 -33.06 8.32
N CYS A 634 25.17 -32.43 7.26
CA CYS A 634 24.26 -33.00 6.27
C CYS A 634 24.97 -34.08 5.45
N TRP A 635 24.28 -35.21 5.15
CA TRP A 635 24.81 -36.27 4.30
C TRP A 635 23.78 -36.79 3.30
N ASN A 636 24.22 -37.51 2.30
CA ASN A 636 23.38 -38.15 1.29
C ASN A 636 23.07 -39.60 1.75
N GLU A 637 21.89 -39.79 2.33
CA GLU A 637 21.38 -41.08 2.81
C GLU A 637 20.95 -41.95 1.63
N ARG A 638 21.47 -43.19 1.58
CA ARG A 638 21.26 -44.12 0.45
C ARG A 638 20.45 -45.35 0.81
N GLN A 639 20.31 -45.66 2.09
CA GLN A 639 19.72 -46.91 2.56
C GLN A 639 18.29 -46.72 3.09
N THR A 640 18.07 -45.67 3.84
CA THR A 640 16.77 -45.38 4.48
C THR A 640 15.73 -44.95 3.46
N ILE A 641 14.58 -45.60 3.42
CA ILE A 641 13.44 -45.30 2.55
C ILE A 641 12.32 -44.62 3.32
N ASP A 642 12.11 -45.05 4.56
CA ASP A 642 11.03 -44.54 5.42
C ASP A 642 11.58 -43.62 6.51
N PHE A 643 11.63 -42.33 6.23
CA PHE A 643 12.12 -41.32 7.16
C PHE A 643 11.14 -40.96 8.29
N VAL A 644 9.99 -41.62 8.34
CA VAL A 644 9.00 -41.43 9.43
C VAL A 644 9.25 -42.42 10.53
N ASN A 645 9.51 -43.71 10.19
CA ASN A 645 9.65 -44.80 11.14
C ASN A 645 11.09 -45.23 11.37
N GLU A 646 12.02 -44.89 10.48
CA GLU A 646 13.41 -45.28 10.55
C GLU A 646 14.30 -44.04 10.77
N VAL A 647 15.28 -44.17 11.63
CA VAL A 647 16.28 -43.08 11.84
C VAL A 647 17.47 -43.37 10.94
N PRO A 648 17.78 -42.49 9.97
CA PRO A 648 18.93 -42.69 9.10
C PRO A 648 20.22 -42.65 9.89
N CYS A 649 21.15 -43.52 9.52
CA CYS A 649 22.46 -43.63 10.14
C CYS A 649 23.53 -43.53 9.07
N LEU A 650 24.46 -42.59 9.22
CA LEU A 650 25.56 -42.41 8.30
C LEU A 650 26.40 -43.67 8.12
N ASP A 651 26.50 -44.19 6.91
CA ASP A 651 27.38 -45.28 6.53
C ASP A 651 28.37 -44.90 5.40
N PRO A 652 29.58 -44.47 5.74
CA PRO A 652 30.58 -44.12 4.73
C PRO A 652 30.95 -45.26 3.77
N CYS A 653 30.71 -46.55 4.16
CA CYS A 653 30.98 -47.70 3.31
C CYS A 653 30.04 -47.75 2.08
N MET A 654 28.85 -47.17 2.24
CA MET A 654 27.87 -47.06 1.15
C MET A 654 28.09 -45.82 0.26
N GLY A 655 29.18 -45.09 0.48
CA GLY A 655 29.52 -43.89 -0.29
C GLY A 655 28.77 -42.63 0.21
N GLU A 656 28.27 -42.67 1.41
CA GLU A 656 27.66 -41.48 2.05
C GLU A 656 28.72 -40.51 2.52
N GLN A 657 28.51 -39.23 2.28
CA GLN A 657 29.48 -38.18 2.55
C GLN A 657 28.84 -37.04 3.34
N VAL A 658 29.45 -36.73 4.49
CA VAL A 658 29.05 -35.61 5.34
C VAL A 658 29.67 -34.31 4.80
N GLY A 659 28.91 -33.25 4.84
CA GLY A 659 29.41 -31.90 4.50
C GLY A 659 28.33 -30.93 4.08
N VAL A 660 28.73 -29.70 3.83
CA VAL A 660 27.85 -28.73 3.20
C VAL A 660 27.54 -29.17 1.79
N LYS A 661 26.27 -29.33 1.48
CA LYS A 661 25.76 -29.80 0.19
C LYS A 661 25.18 -28.66 -0.63
N THR A 662 25.40 -28.68 -1.93
CA THR A 662 24.78 -27.72 -2.86
C THR A 662 23.49 -28.31 -3.43
N ILE A 663 22.38 -27.60 -3.28
CA ILE A 663 21.05 -28.04 -3.67
C ILE A 663 20.54 -27.31 -4.90
N MET A 664 21.00 -26.08 -5.11
CA MET A 664 20.63 -25.28 -6.29
C MET A 664 21.87 -24.66 -6.93
N LEU A 665 21.94 -24.78 -8.26
CA LEU A 665 22.99 -24.20 -9.09
C LEU A 665 22.39 -23.24 -10.13
N ALA A 666 23.05 -22.11 -10.34
CA ALA A 666 22.81 -21.26 -11.48
C ALA A 666 23.97 -21.42 -12.48
N LEU A 667 23.63 -21.67 -13.74
CA LEU A 667 24.55 -21.85 -14.84
C LEU A 667 24.35 -20.72 -15.85
N ASN A 668 25.39 -20.03 -16.25
CA ASN A 668 25.27 -19.07 -17.33
C ASN A 668 26.41 -19.19 -18.35
N ARG A 669 26.07 -18.93 -19.60
CA ARG A 669 27.04 -18.83 -20.72
C ARG A 669 26.52 -17.89 -21.79
N GLU A 670 27.41 -17.34 -22.57
CA GLU A 670 27.04 -16.66 -23.81
C GLU A 670 26.86 -17.66 -24.92
N CYS A 671 25.68 -17.69 -25.55
CA CYS A 671 25.34 -18.61 -26.62
C CYS A 671 24.57 -17.87 -27.72
N HIS A 672 25.08 -17.86 -28.96
CA HIS A 672 24.48 -17.15 -30.10
C HIS A 672 24.17 -15.66 -29.84
N GLY A 673 25.02 -14.97 -29.06
CA GLY A 673 24.84 -13.58 -28.68
C GLY A 673 23.73 -13.35 -27.62
N ARG A 674 23.33 -14.41 -26.90
CA ARG A 674 22.39 -14.36 -25.77
C ARG A 674 23.10 -14.80 -24.50
N ASP A 675 22.80 -14.12 -23.39
CA ASP A 675 23.20 -14.56 -22.07
C ASP A 675 22.22 -15.65 -21.59
N GLN A 676 22.58 -16.92 -21.86
CA GLN A 676 21.79 -18.07 -21.46
C GLN A 676 21.92 -18.31 -19.98
N ARG A 677 20.76 -18.41 -19.28
CA ARG A 677 20.66 -18.61 -17.85
C ARG A 677 19.87 -19.86 -17.54
N ILE A 678 20.44 -20.77 -16.77
CA ILE A 678 19.84 -22.05 -16.42
C ILE A 678 19.89 -22.24 -14.91
N ILE A 679 18.80 -22.66 -14.32
CA ILE A 679 18.72 -23.02 -12.91
C ILE A 679 18.50 -24.52 -12.81
N VAL A 680 19.31 -25.18 -11.97
CA VAL A 680 19.16 -26.58 -11.62
C VAL A 680 18.88 -26.69 -10.14
N VAL A 681 17.82 -27.45 -9.79
CA VAL A 681 17.35 -27.59 -8.41
C VAL A 681 17.26 -29.08 -8.06
N GLY A 682 17.80 -29.46 -6.91
CA GLY A 682 17.79 -30.83 -6.39
C GLY A 682 16.48 -31.26 -5.74
N ASP A 683 15.50 -30.37 -5.65
CA ASP A 683 14.19 -30.67 -5.07
C ASP A 683 13.08 -29.86 -5.77
N ALA A 684 12.25 -30.53 -6.53
CA ALA A 684 11.11 -29.90 -7.20
C ALA A 684 9.96 -29.58 -6.23
N ASP A 685 9.83 -30.34 -5.13
CA ASP A 685 8.76 -30.14 -4.16
C ASP A 685 8.85 -28.79 -3.40
N CYS A 686 10.01 -28.16 -3.39
CA CYS A 686 10.20 -26.84 -2.79
C CYS A 686 9.31 -25.75 -3.44
N PHE A 687 8.78 -25.97 -4.63
CA PHE A 687 7.87 -25.09 -5.36
C PHE A 687 6.42 -25.55 -5.33
N SER A 688 6.12 -26.67 -4.68
CA SER A 688 4.78 -27.21 -4.61
C SER A 688 3.86 -26.36 -3.72
N MET A 689 2.57 -26.38 -4.00
CA MET A 689 1.56 -25.75 -3.13
C MET A 689 1.65 -26.24 -1.68
N GLY A 690 1.97 -27.53 -1.49
CA GLY A 690 2.13 -28.12 -0.17
C GLY A 690 3.23 -27.45 0.65
N GLU A 691 4.41 -27.26 0.07
CA GLU A 691 5.53 -26.60 0.74
C GLU A 691 5.31 -25.09 0.90
N LEU A 692 4.82 -24.41 -0.13
CA LEU A 692 4.59 -22.97 -0.11
C LEU A 692 3.49 -22.52 0.86
N SER A 693 2.55 -23.40 1.19
CA SER A 693 1.49 -23.15 2.17
C SER A 693 1.78 -23.72 3.55
N ALA A 694 2.88 -24.47 3.73
CA ALA A 694 3.25 -25.08 4.99
C ALA A 694 3.59 -24.01 6.05
N LEU A 695 2.86 -24.06 7.17
CA LEU A 695 3.13 -23.22 8.33
C LEU A 695 3.78 -24.09 9.41
N ARG A 696 5.08 -23.93 9.61
CA ARG A 696 5.87 -24.64 10.62
C ARG A 696 6.29 -23.67 11.72
N ARG A 697 6.06 -24.05 12.98
CA ARG A 697 6.25 -23.15 14.13
C ARG A 697 7.71 -22.69 14.31
N ASN A 698 8.66 -23.61 14.19
CA ASN A 698 10.08 -23.34 14.46
C ASN A 698 10.96 -23.40 13.20
N LEU A 699 10.35 -23.56 12.03
CA LEU A 699 11.05 -23.66 10.75
C LEU A 699 10.32 -22.81 9.69
N PRO A 700 10.47 -21.48 9.73
CA PRO A 700 9.89 -20.62 8.70
C PRO A 700 10.51 -20.94 7.34
N SER A 701 9.70 -20.88 6.29
CA SER A 701 10.12 -21.09 4.91
C SER A 701 9.95 -19.84 4.06
N SER A 702 11.02 -19.42 3.41
CA SER A 702 11.04 -18.30 2.47
C SER A 702 10.98 -18.76 1.00
N ASN A 703 10.47 -19.97 0.70
CA ASN A 703 10.48 -20.54 -0.65
C ASN A 703 9.73 -19.70 -1.69
N ARG A 704 8.79 -18.84 -1.26
CA ARG A 704 8.15 -17.87 -2.15
C ARG A 704 9.14 -16.84 -2.69
N VAL A 705 10.06 -16.38 -1.84
CA VAL A 705 11.14 -15.45 -2.23
C VAL A 705 12.12 -16.14 -3.20
N LEU A 706 12.32 -17.45 -3.05
CA LEU A 706 13.13 -18.24 -3.95
C LEU A 706 12.62 -18.18 -5.40
N ILE A 707 11.32 -18.30 -5.60
CA ILE A 707 10.71 -18.21 -6.92
C ILE A 707 10.89 -16.81 -7.52
N ASP A 708 10.62 -15.77 -6.72
CA ASP A 708 10.83 -14.39 -7.16
C ASP A 708 12.29 -14.15 -7.57
N ALA A 709 13.25 -14.68 -6.80
CA ALA A 709 14.69 -14.56 -7.09
C ALA A 709 15.11 -15.26 -8.36
N MET A 710 14.59 -16.48 -8.61
CA MET A 710 14.87 -17.24 -9.81
C MET A 710 14.37 -16.53 -11.06
N PHE A 711 13.12 -16.07 -11.03
CA PHE A 711 12.52 -15.41 -12.19
C PHE A 711 13.02 -13.98 -12.39
N ASP A 712 13.44 -13.27 -11.32
CA ASP A 712 14.17 -12.01 -11.42
C ASP A 712 15.46 -12.20 -12.24
N TRP A 713 16.24 -13.22 -11.91
CA TRP A 713 17.46 -13.51 -12.66
C TRP A 713 17.17 -13.98 -14.09
N LEU A 714 16.24 -14.91 -14.30
CA LEU A 714 15.92 -15.47 -15.63
C LEU A 714 15.25 -14.46 -16.57
N SER A 715 14.63 -13.41 -16.02
CA SER A 715 14.05 -12.30 -16.80
C SER A 715 14.97 -11.09 -16.93
N TYR A 716 16.23 -11.21 -16.59
CA TYR A 716 17.24 -10.13 -16.65
C TYR A 716 16.85 -8.92 -15.78
N GLU A 717 16.33 -9.19 -14.58
CA GLU A 717 15.85 -8.20 -13.59
C GLU A 717 14.62 -7.39 -14.04
N GLU A 718 13.97 -7.82 -15.13
CA GLU A 718 12.77 -7.14 -15.63
C GLU A 718 11.49 -7.46 -14.84
N LEU A 719 11.37 -8.68 -14.30
CA LEU A 719 10.21 -9.18 -13.56
C LEU A 719 10.63 -10.14 -12.43
N PRO A 720 9.94 -10.11 -11.30
CA PRO A 720 8.85 -9.18 -10.91
C PRO A 720 9.26 -7.72 -10.93
N VAL A 721 8.30 -6.79 -11.15
CA VAL A 721 8.61 -5.36 -11.20
C VAL A 721 9.26 -4.90 -9.89
N ASN A 722 10.38 -4.19 -10.00
CA ASN A 722 11.09 -3.70 -8.82
C ASN A 722 10.36 -2.56 -8.13
N THR A 723 9.60 -2.88 -7.12
CA THR A 723 8.92 -1.89 -6.26
C THR A 723 9.54 -1.79 -4.86
N VAL A 724 10.75 -2.33 -4.70
CA VAL A 724 11.49 -2.25 -3.44
C VAL A 724 11.85 -0.79 -3.17
N ARG A 725 11.53 -0.34 -1.98
CA ARG A 725 11.85 1.01 -1.50
C ARG A 725 12.97 0.94 -0.48
N PRO A 726 13.76 2.02 -0.33
CA PRO A 726 14.76 2.10 0.73
C PRO A 726 14.14 1.76 2.08
N GLY A 727 14.84 0.97 2.87
CA GLY A 727 14.44 0.69 4.26
C GLY A 727 14.40 1.99 5.07
N LYS A 728 13.53 2.03 6.07
CA LYS A 728 13.48 3.18 6.96
C LYS A 728 14.68 3.19 7.87
N ILE A 729 15.23 4.38 8.09
CA ILE A 729 16.46 4.60 8.85
C ILE A 729 16.19 5.03 10.30
N ASP A 730 14.98 5.47 10.59
CA ASP A 730 14.54 5.98 11.90
C ASP A 730 13.97 4.85 12.79
N ASN A 731 14.72 3.80 12.99
CA ASN A 731 14.32 2.59 13.70
C ASN A 731 14.94 2.44 15.10
N ASN A 732 15.71 3.42 15.56
CA ASN A 732 16.37 3.38 16.84
C ASN A 732 16.08 4.62 17.69
N PHE A 733 16.06 4.43 19.01
CA PHE A 733 15.92 5.52 19.97
C PHE A 733 16.72 5.22 21.24
N THR A 734 17.10 6.28 21.97
CA THR A 734 18.09 6.22 23.03
C THR A 734 17.53 6.23 24.45
N LEU A 735 16.19 6.23 24.62
CA LEU A 735 15.54 6.41 25.91
C LEU A 735 15.38 5.07 26.66
N SER A 736 15.76 5.02 27.95
CA SER A 736 15.42 3.92 28.85
C SER A 736 13.97 4.00 29.33
N TYR A 737 13.42 2.90 29.84
CA TYR A 737 12.04 2.87 30.37
C TYR A 737 11.85 3.85 31.54
N GLU A 738 12.81 3.94 32.44
CA GLU A 738 12.76 4.90 33.57
C GLU A 738 12.70 6.35 33.08
N ALA A 739 13.51 6.71 32.09
CA ALA A 739 13.51 8.04 31.49
C ALA A 739 12.20 8.33 30.72
N ALA A 740 11.62 7.33 30.04
CA ALA A 740 10.34 7.44 29.36
C ALA A 740 9.20 7.66 30.38
N SER A 741 9.23 6.97 31.50
CA SER A 741 8.25 7.17 32.60
C SER A 741 8.37 8.55 33.23
N ALA A 742 9.60 9.04 33.48
CA ALA A 742 9.83 10.41 33.94
C ALA A 742 9.32 11.45 32.93
N MET A 743 9.57 11.25 31.65
CA MET A 743 9.04 12.08 30.57
C MET A 743 7.51 12.08 30.54
N THR A 744 6.87 10.95 30.86
CA THR A 744 5.39 10.87 30.97
C THR A 744 4.88 11.80 32.07
N ILE A 745 5.49 11.82 33.23
CA ILE A 745 5.11 12.74 34.32
C ILE A 745 5.30 14.19 33.87
N ALA A 746 6.45 14.50 33.24
CA ALA A 746 6.77 15.86 32.81
C ALA A 746 5.82 16.40 31.75
N LEU A 747 5.59 15.65 30.66
CA LEU A 747 4.82 16.14 29.50
C LEU A 747 3.32 16.00 29.66
N LYS A 748 2.86 14.98 30.39
CA LYS A 748 1.43 14.73 30.59
C LYS A 748 0.84 15.53 31.75
N TRP A 749 1.60 15.76 32.84
CA TRP A 749 1.06 16.39 34.05
C TRP A 749 1.71 17.74 34.34
N ILE A 750 3.03 17.83 34.40
CA ILE A 750 3.71 19.06 34.82
C ILE A 750 3.54 20.16 33.77
N LEU A 751 3.80 19.88 32.51
CA LEU A 751 3.71 20.88 31.44
C LEU A 751 2.30 21.49 31.28
N PRO A 752 1.20 20.71 31.21
CA PRO A 752 -0.15 21.29 31.21
C PRO A 752 -0.46 22.09 32.45
N ALA A 753 -0.03 21.64 33.64
CA ALA A 753 -0.21 22.37 34.90
C ALA A 753 0.52 23.71 34.91
N LEU A 754 1.75 23.77 34.43
CA LEU A 754 2.52 25.01 34.28
C LEU A 754 1.84 26.00 33.32
N ILE A 755 1.38 25.50 32.16
CA ILE A 755 0.64 26.35 31.20
C ILE A 755 -0.66 26.87 31.79
N LEU A 756 -1.39 26.03 32.52
CA LEU A 756 -2.60 26.44 33.23
C LEU A 756 -2.30 27.53 34.30
N ALA A 757 -1.29 27.32 35.13
CA ALA A 757 -0.87 28.28 36.14
C ALA A 757 -0.44 29.61 35.49
N PHE A 758 0.35 29.57 34.41
CA PHE A 758 0.73 30.77 33.67
C PHE A 758 -0.49 31.51 33.11
N GLY A 759 -1.46 30.77 32.49
CA GLY A 759 -2.71 31.33 32.00
C GLY A 759 -3.51 32.02 33.11
N VAL A 760 -3.63 31.40 34.28
CA VAL A 760 -4.31 31.99 35.46
C VAL A 760 -3.63 33.28 35.91
N VAL A 761 -2.30 33.31 36.00
CA VAL A 761 -1.53 34.52 36.35
C VAL A 761 -1.80 35.65 35.35
N VAL A 762 -1.80 35.37 34.04
CA VAL A 762 -2.09 36.35 32.98
C VAL A 762 -3.51 36.92 33.16
N LEU A 763 -4.52 36.05 33.48
CA LEU A 763 -5.90 36.44 33.66
C LEU A 763 -6.11 37.30 34.94
N ILE A 764 -5.43 36.94 36.04
CA ILE A 764 -5.50 37.71 37.33
C ILE A 764 -4.87 39.09 37.15
N ARG A 765 -3.69 39.19 36.52
CA ARG A 765 -3.03 40.47 36.25
C ARG A 765 -3.88 41.44 35.43
N ARG A 766 -4.81 40.95 34.61
CA ARG A 766 -5.78 41.81 33.91
C ARG A 766 -6.88 42.34 34.78
N LYS A 767 -7.36 41.54 35.77
CA LYS A 767 -8.43 42.00 36.68
C LYS A 767 -7.95 43.13 37.64
N GLY A 768 -6.64 43.21 37.83
CA GLY A 768 -6.03 44.26 38.68
C GLY A 768 -5.61 45.53 37.92
N LYS A 769 -5.82 45.60 36.62
CA LYS A 769 -5.68 46.79 35.77
C LYS A 769 -7.06 47.17 35.21
#